data_a414a2a11e453249d27e3f486e54a22e
#
_entry.id   a414a2a11e453249d27e3f486e54a22e
#
_cell.length_a   1.000
_cell.length_b   1.000
_cell.length_c   1.000
_cell.angle_alpha   90.00
_cell.angle_beta   90.00
_cell.angle_gamma   90.00
#
_symmetry.space_group_name_H-M   'P 1'
#
loop_
_entity.id
_entity.type
_entity.pdbx_description
1 polymer ?
#
loop_
_entity_poly.entity_id
_entity_poly.type
_entity_poly.pdbx_seq_one_letter_code
_entity_poly.pdbx_strand_id
1 'polypeptide(L)'
;MDPTDRAVCSNRRPQFSLHPQEGKTLYRLYRCRSRLWPTVLAPKEVTPSTNHIDSNSDRISDGAAGPWSRMRDPWRGVVALSLLACSAFSFSAINPFAGQQAPLDPCYDDSGTARRCIPEFINAAFGKDVAVSSVCGRPPSRSCSLVERGDERPSVRTCQICDAADSRRAHPPSYLTDLNSALNLTCWQSENFNTSPHNVTLTLSLGKKFEITYVSLQFCSPRPESMAIYKSMDYGKTWTPYQFYSSQCRRLFNKPNRATITKQNEQEAVCTDSHTELHAHSGGLIAFSTLDGRPSGKDFDSSPVLQDWVTVTDIRVVFNRPQLPRDHSLSSINNGAREDEPVAAAAAASTMATYFYAVGDFQVGGRCKCNGHASRCLKDKEGKLVCDCKHNTEGPECDRCKPFHYDRPWQRASAREANECLACNCNLHARRCRFNMELYKLSGRKSGGVCMNCRHNTAGRHCHYCKEGYYRDLARAISHRRACKACDCHPVGAAGKTCNQTTGQCPCKDGVTGVTCNRCAKGYQQSRSPVAPCINCESYCKPVKGNLKINMKKYCKKDYAVQVNVLDMETVGDWAKFSVNIVSVYKSRGEPLKRGDNVLWVHMKDLACKCPKIQIGKRFLVMGGSEGGVTAGVSPGAGPGSGATNQVTGAERVGLVADKNSLVIQWRDVWARRLRKFQRKEKKGKCGKA
;
A
#
# COMPACT_ATOMS: atom_id res chain seq x y z
N MET A 1 3.34 8.86 41.71
CA MET A 1 2.25 9.78 42.02
C MET A 1 1.55 10.01 40.70
N ASP A 2 0.77 9.24 40.47
CA ASP A 2 -0.55 8.65 40.47
C ASP A 2 -1.55 9.43 39.63
N PRO A 3 -2.40 8.68 39.03
CA PRO A 3 -3.15 8.95 37.80
C PRO A 3 -4.62 9.19 38.15
N THR A 4 -5.43 9.46 37.18
CA THR A 4 -6.85 9.19 37.02
C THR A 4 -7.51 10.27 36.18
N ASP A 5 -8.03 9.82 35.04
CA ASP A 5 -9.42 10.07 34.72
C ASP A 5 -9.87 9.16 33.59
N ARG A 6 -10.70 8.18 33.99
CA ARG A 6 -11.50 7.33 33.11
C ARG A 6 -12.84 8.01 32.86
N ALA A 7 -13.13 8.31 31.61
CA ALA A 7 -14.49 8.60 31.19
C ALA A 7 -15.17 7.31 30.73
N VAL A 8 -16.20 6.90 31.47
CA VAL A 8 -17.12 5.79 31.22
C VAL A 8 -18.21 6.28 30.27
N CYS A 9 -18.31 5.71 29.06
CA CYS A 9 -19.47 5.82 28.21
C CYS A 9 -20.36 4.58 28.36
N SER A 10 -21.52 4.77 28.94
CA SER A 10 -22.57 3.80 29.18
C SER A 10 -23.33 3.45 27.90
N ASN A 11 -23.43 2.14 27.62
CA ASN A 11 -24.35 1.55 26.65
C ASN A 11 -25.81 1.67 27.13
N ARG A 12 -26.67 2.28 26.35
CA ARG A 12 -28.12 2.06 26.40
C ARG A 12 -28.63 1.61 25.04
N ARG A 13 -29.13 0.38 25.00
CA ARG A 13 -29.98 -0.15 23.91
C ARG A 13 -31.37 0.45 24.01
N PRO A 14 -32.05 0.79 22.93
CA PRO A 14 -33.48 0.93 22.93
C PRO A 14 -34.17 -0.39 22.58
N GLN A 15 -35.09 -0.82 23.44
CA GLN A 15 -36.11 -1.83 23.16
C GLN A 15 -37.17 -1.21 22.25
N PHE A 16 -37.54 -1.90 21.18
CA PHE A 16 -38.77 -1.60 20.44
C PHE A 16 -39.80 -2.68 20.69
N SER A 17 -40.92 -2.28 21.24
CA SER A 17 -42.17 -3.01 21.28
C SER A 17 -43.01 -2.72 20.03
N LEU A 18 -43.56 -3.78 19.47
CA LEU A 18 -44.47 -3.79 18.34
C LEU A 18 -45.89 -3.33 18.77
N HIS A 19 -46.51 -2.42 17.99
CA HIS A 19 -47.95 -2.43 17.72
C HIS A 19 -48.23 -1.79 16.36
N PRO A 20 -49.23 -2.29 15.58
CA PRO A 20 -49.49 -1.89 14.20
C PRO A 20 -50.65 -0.91 14.11
N GLN A 21 -50.63 0.04 13.19
CA GLN A 21 -51.78 0.46 12.35
C GLN A 21 -51.37 1.60 11.38
N GLU A 22 -51.74 1.33 10.13
CA GLU A 22 -52.21 2.20 9.05
C GLU A 22 -51.64 3.60 8.76
N GLY A 23 -51.22 3.76 7.51
CA GLY A 23 -51.70 4.85 6.70
C GLY A 23 -50.72 5.91 6.19
N LYS A 24 -50.44 5.82 4.91
CA LYS A 24 -50.16 6.93 3.98
C LYS A 24 -48.84 7.73 4.14
N THR A 25 -47.91 7.44 3.28
CA THR A 25 -46.65 8.20 3.10
C THR A 25 -46.75 9.05 1.83
N LEU A 26 -46.63 10.35 2.02
CA LEU A 26 -46.44 11.35 0.97
C LEU A 26 -44.97 11.40 0.53
N TYR A 27 -44.72 11.19 -0.75
CA TYR A 27 -43.45 11.47 -1.39
C TYR A 27 -43.28 12.98 -1.60
N ARG A 28 -42.21 13.55 -1.04
CA ARG A 28 -41.75 14.91 -1.35
C ARG A 28 -40.57 14.80 -2.35
N LEU A 29 -40.88 15.13 -3.60
CA LEU A 29 -39.92 15.32 -4.69
C LEU A 29 -39.19 16.65 -4.50
N TYR A 30 -37.88 16.63 -4.39
CA TYR A 30 -37.04 17.80 -4.62
C TYR A 30 -36.60 17.84 -6.09
N ARG A 31 -37.15 18.83 -6.79
CA ARG A 31 -36.84 19.21 -8.16
C ARG A 31 -35.66 20.17 -8.13
N CYS A 32 -34.52 19.82 -8.66
CA CYS A 32 -33.45 20.75 -9.04
C CYS A 32 -33.51 21.00 -10.55
N ARG A 33 -33.61 22.25 -10.88
CA ARG A 33 -33.79 22.84 -12.21
C ARG A 33 -32.50 22.80 -13.01
N SER A 34 -32.59 22.30 -14.22
CA SER A 34 -31.61 22.40 -15.30
C SER A 34 -31.55 23.78 -15.94
N ARG A 35 -30.38 24.29 -16.26
CA ARG A 35 -30.19 25.33 -17.29
C ARG A 35 -29.24 24.83 -18.38
N LEU A 36 -29.83 24.64 -19.54
CA LEU A 36 -29.51 25.00 -20.95
C LEU A 36 -28.05 25.21 -21.36
N TRP A 37 -27.59 24.33 -22.21
CA TRP A 37 -27.03 24.28 -23.58
C TRP A 37 -26.10 25.43 -24.07
N PRO A 38 -25.09 25.13 -24.94
CA PRO A 38 -25.41 24.88 -26.34
C PRO A 38 -24.63 23.75 -27.04
N THR A 39 -25.24 23.28 -28.07
CA THR A 39 -24.92 22.40 -29.19
C THR A 39 -23.61 22.72 -29.89
N VAL A 40 -22.77 21.69 -30.19
CA VAL A 40 -21.79 21.73 -31.26
C VAL A 40 -21.80 20.39 -32.02
N LEU A 41 -21.83 20.56 -33.32
CA LEU A 41 -21.94 19.69 -34.48
C LEU A 41 -21.05 18.45 -34.49
N ALA A 42 -21.60 17.38 -35.08
CA ALA A 42 -20.91 16.16 -35.51
C ALA A 42 -20.07 16.40 -36.75
N PRO A 43 -18.98 15.68 -36.97
CA PRO A 43 -18.42 15.48 -38.31
C PRO A 43 -18.74 14.09 -38.88
N LYS A 44 -18.94 14.14 -40.20
CA LYS A 44 -19.36 13.13 -41.16
C LYS A 44 -18.43 11.91 -41.21
N GLU A 45 -19.06 10.77 -41.49
CA GLU A 45 -18.47 9.55 -42.03
C GLU A 45 -17.75 9.81 -43.37
N VAL A 46 -16.57 9.23 -43.54
CA VAL A 46 -15.91 9.07 -44.82
C VAL A 46 -15.58 7.58 -44.99
N THR A 47 -16.26 6.96 -45.93
CA THR A 47 -15.99 5.64 -46.48
C THR A 47 -14.76 5.66 -47.37
N PRO A 48 -13.87 4.65 -47.37
CA PRO A 48 -12.89 4.51 -48.44
C PRO A 48 -13.40 3.55 -49.53
N SER A 49 -13.33 4.05 -50.72
CA SER A 49 -13.55 3.42 -52.03
C SER A 49 -12.45 2.40 -52.33
N THR A 50 -12.87 1.25 -52.82
CA THR A 50 -12.06 0.24 -53.49
C THR A 50 -11.54 0.69 -54.82
N ASN A 51 -10.26 0.43 -55.12
CA ASN A 51 -9.80 0.29 -56.49
C ASN A 51 -8.85 -0.90 -56.65
N HIS A 52 -9.30 -1.82 -57.48
CA HIS A 52 -8.54 -2.85 -58.16
C HIS A 52 -7.53 -2.23 -59.12
N ILE A 53 -6.34 -2.83 -59.25
CA ILE A 53 -5.57 -2.91 -60.52
C ILE A 53 -4.75 -4.21 -60.48
N ASP A 54 -4.85 -4.92 -61.62
CA ASP A 54 -4.32 -6.22 -61.96
C ASP A 54 -2.83 -6.31 -62.25
N SER A 55 -2.34 -7.53 -62.06
CA SER A 55 -1.37 -8.37 -62.80
C SER A 55 -0.41 -7.73 -63.85
N ASN A 56 0.86 -8.12 -63.81
CA ASN A 56 1.58 -8.95 -64.83
C ASN A 56 3.06 -9.07 -64.42
N SER A 57 3.51 -10.31 -64.33
CA SER A 57 4.47 -11.12 -65.08
C SER A 57 5.54 -10.34 -65.86
N ASP A 58 6.80 -10.74 -65.67
CA ASP A 58 7.72 -11.38 -66.60
C ASP A 58 9.16 -11.40 -66.05
N ARG A 59 9.68 -12.53 -65.92
CA ARG A 59 10.84 -13.29 -66.46
C ARG A 59 11.99 -12.55 -67.07
N ILE A 60 13.16 -13.20 -66.92
CA ILE A 60 14.35 -13.35 -67.76
C ILE A 60 15.56 -12.70 -67.09
N SER A 61 16.56 -13.39 -66.78
CA SER A 61 17.54 -14.37 -67.24
C SER A 61 18.98 -13.82 -67.19
N ASP A 62 19.85 -14.69 -66.72
CA ASP A 62 21.20 -15.01 -67.16
C ASP A 62 22.30 -13.97 -67.36
N GLY A 63 23.47 -14.38 -66.90
CA GLY A 63 24.77 -14.07 -67.53
C GLY A 63 25.91 -13.81 -66.55
N ALA A 64 26.64 -14.78 -66.23
CA ALA A 64 27.88 -15.29 -66.79
C ALA A 64 29.17 -14.57 -66.34
N ALA A 65 30.04 -15.38 -65.72
CA ALA A 65 31.45 -15.63 -65.93
C ALA A 65 32.55 -14.56 -65.67
N GLY A 66 33.38 -14.89 -64.78
CA GLY A 66 34.79 -14.79 -64.50
C GLY A 66 35.77 -14.06 -65.50
N PRO A 67 37.11 -14.20 -65.44
CA PRO A 67 37.97 -14.88 -64.49
C PRO A 67 39.35 -14.16 -64.21
N TRP A 68 40.19 -14.81 -63.39
CA TRP A 68 41.70 -14.80 -63.38
C TRP A 68 42.45 -13.55 -62.89
N SER A 69 43.35 -13.66 -61.95
CA SER A 69 44.76 -14.17 -61.98
C SER A 69 45.42 -13.92 -60.62
N ARG A 70 45.97 -14.97 -60.06
CA ARG A 70 47.40 -15.35 -59.91
C ARG A 70 48.40 -14.24 -59.54
N MET A 71 49.05 -14.41 -58.37
CA MET A 71 50.46 -14.72 -58.24
C MET A 71 50.96 -14.66 -56.78
N ARG A 72 51.38 -15.80 -56.32
CA ARG A 72 52.77 -16.22 -55.89
C ARG A 72 53.21 -15.78 -54.51
N ASP A 73 53.42 -16.85 -53.74
CA ASP A 73 54.44 -17.08 -52.68
C ASP A 73 55.87 -16.64 -53.12
N PRO A 74 56.90 -16.68 -52.30
CA PRO A 74 57.19 -17.62 -51.23
C PRO A 74 58.12 -17.12 -50.07
N TRP A 75 58.48 -18.07 -49.22
CA TRP A 75 59.71 -18.31 -48.40
C TRP A 75 59.57 -18.09 -46.90
N ARG A 76 59.49 -19.23 -46.19
CA ARG A 76 60.51 -19.99 -45.43
C ARG A 76 61.25 -19.23 -44.35
N GLY A 77 61.11 -19.77 -43.18
CA GLY A 77 62.27 -20.05 -42.35
C GLY A 77 62.07 -19.93 -40.86
N VAL A 78 62.26 -21.04 -40.27
CA VAL A 78 63.03 -21.40 -39.07
C VAL A 78 62.24 -21.62 -37.78
N VAL A 79 62.18 -22.86 -37.49
CA VAL A 79 62.23 -23.68 -36.26
C VAL A 79 62.89 -22.96 -35.09
N ALA A 80 62.31 -23.00 -33.88
CA ALA A 80 62.88 -23.62 -32.68
C ALA A 80 61.99 -23.40 -31.44
N LEU A 81 61.60 -24.49 -30.86
CA LEU A 81 61.52 -24.83 -29.43
C LEU A 81 61.10 -23.72 -28.42
N SER A 82 59.97 -23.91 -27.73
CA SER A 82 60.02 -24.14 -26.30
C SER A 82 58.66 -24.56 -25.74
N LEU A 83 58.61 -25.66 -25.19
CA LEU A 83 57.82 -26.36 -24.21
C LEU A 83 57.04 -25.53 -23.21
N LEU A 84 55.77 -26.02 -22.91
CA LEU A 84 55.09 -26.00 -21.65
C LEU A 84 54.36 -24.68 -21.25
N ALA A 85 53.08 -24.60 -21.61
CA ALA A 85 52.05 -24.20 -20.69
C ALA A 85 50.72 -24.85 -21.13
N CYS A 86 50.34 -25.95 -20.49
CA CYS A 86 48.98 -26.50 -20.51
C CYS A 86 48.05 -25.48 -19.86
N SER A 87 47.41 -24.61 -20.62
CA SER A 87 46.21 -23.92 -20.24
C SER A 87 45.03 -24.67 -20.86
N ALA A 88 44.26 -25.27 -19.99
CA ALA A 88 43.01 -25.94 -20.29
C ALA A 88 42.05 -24.94 -20.98
N PHE A 89 42.02 -24.99 -22.29
CA PHE A 89 40.86 -24.46 -23.02
C PHE A 89 39.71 -25.44 -22.79
N SER A 90 38.86 -25.12 -21.84
CA SER A 90 37.52 -25.69 -21.76
C SER A 90 36.81 -25.36 -23.06
N PHE A 91 36.74 -26.34 -23.95
CA PHE A 91 35.80 -26.34 -25.05
C PHE A 91 34.40 -26.33 -24.41
N SER A 92 33.84 -25.14 -24.21
CA SER A 92 32.39 -25.01 -24.02
C SER A 92 31.79 -25.49 -25.33
N ALA A 93 31.27 -26.72 -25.31
CA ALA A 93 30.39 -27.20 -26.36
C ALA A 93 29.30 -26.14 -26.54
N ILE A 94 29.33 -25.41 -27.64
CA ILE A 94 28.25 -24.55 -28.08
C ILE A 94 27.11 -25.51 -28.37
N ASN A 95 26.19 -25.61 -27.41
CA ASN A 95 24.92 -26.32 -27.59
C ASN A 95 24.15 -25.58 -28.68
N PRO A 96 23.90 -26.15 -29.86
CA PRO A 96 23.17 -25.52 -30.93
C PRO A 96 21.67 -25.32 -30.56
N PHE A 97 21.25 -25.77 -29.37
CA PHE A 97 19.91 -25.55 -28.80
C PHE A 97 19.83 -24.41 -27.77
N ALA A 98 20.89 -23.65 -27.56
CA ALA A 98 20.91 -22.51 -26.64
C ALA A 98 20.13 -21.29 -27.19
N GLY A 99 19.45 -21.40 -28.31
CA GLY A 99 18.59 -20.39 -28.91
C GLY A 99 17.08 -20.61 -28.67
N GLN A 100 16.69 -21.57 -27.86
CA GLN A 100 15.29 -21.60 -27.40
C GLN A 100 15.14 -20.46 -26.37
N GLN A 101 14.65 -19.32 -26.86
CA GLN A 101 14.07 -18.29 -25.98
C GLN A 101 13.16 -19.01 -25.00
N ALA A 102 13.40 -18.84 -23.71
CA ALA A 102 12.50 -19.35 -22.69
C ALA A 102 11.07 -18.97 -23.11
N PRO A 103 10.11 -19.91 -23.12
CA PRO A 103 8.76 -19.62 -23.57
C PRO A 103 8.29 -18.39 -22.84
N LEU A 104 7.89 -17.35 -23.60
CA LEU A 104 7.37 -16.09 -23.07
C LEU A 104 6.30 -16.42 -22.03
N ASP A 105 6.43 -15.82 -20.84
CA ASP A 105 5.45 -16.01 -19.75
C ASP A 105 4.09 -15.54 -20.24
N PRO A 106 3.07 -16.42 -20.31
CA PRO A 106 1.75 -16.05 -20.83
C PRO A 106 1.08 -14.91 -20.05
N CYS A 107 1.62 -14.51 -18.91
CA CYS A 107 1.10 -13.41 -18.09
C CYS A 107 1.60 -12.03 -18.52
N TYR A 108 2.51 -11.96 -19.49
CA TYR A 108 3.05 -10.71 -20.04
C TYR A 108 3.02 -10.78 -21.57
N ASP A 109 2.89 -9.62 -22.20
CA ASP A 109 3.05 -9.50 -23.64
C ASP A 109 4.53 -9.30 -24.02
N ASP A 110 4.83 -9.22 -25.32
CA ASP A 110 6.17 -9.07 -25.85
C ASP A 110 6.84 -7.75 -25.39
N SER A 111 6.05 -6.76 -25.00
CA SER A 111 6.52 -5.49 -24.42
C SER A 111 6.77 -5.56 -22.92
N GLY A 112 6.49 -6.69 -22.26
CA GLY A 112 6.55 -6.86 -20.82
C GLY A 112 5.36 -6.25 -20.07
N THR A 113 4.29 -5.85 -20.79
CA THR A 113 3.06 -5.35 -20.18
C THR A 113 2.25 -6.52 -19.62
N ALA A 114 1.75 -6.38 -18.40
CA ALA A 114 0.95 -7.41 -17.75
C ALA A 114 -0.37 -7.64 -18.49
N ARG A 115 -0.70 -8.90 -18.75
CA ARG A 115 -1.98 -9.33 -19.31
C ARG A 115 -2.62 -10.45 -18.50
N ARG A 116 -3.93 -10.60 -18.57
CA ARG A 116 -4.60 -11.71 -17.90
C ARG A 116 -4.03 -13.04 -18.35
N CYS A 117 -3.68 -13.91 -17.41
CA CYS A 117 -3.30 -15.29 -17.65
C CYS A 117 -4.16 -16.24 -16.80
N ILE A 118 -4.46 -17.38 -17.37
CA ILE A 118 -5.32 -18.41 -16.76
C ILE A 118 -4.62 -19.76 -16.86
N PRO A 119 -4.73 -20.61 -15.82
CA PRO A 119 -4.21 -21.97 -15.87
C PRO A 119 -4.88 -22.82 -16.97
N GLU A 120 -4.18 -23.88 -17.35
CA GLU A 120 -4.71 -24.87 -18.27
C GLU A 120 -6.02 -25.49 -17.75
N PHE A 121 -6.86 -25.89 -18.69
CA PHE A 121 -8.06 -26.65 -18.41
C PHE A 121 -7.70 -28.12 -18.18
N ILE A 122 -8.11 -28.69 -17.05
CA ILE A 122 -7.79 -30.05 -16.65
C ILE A 122 -8.99 -30.79 -16.09
N ASN A 123 -8.94 -32.11 -16.07
CA ASN A 123 -9.79 -32.93 -15.21
C ASN A 123 -9.22 -32.85 -13.77
N ALA A 124 -9.87 -32.06 -12.92
CA ALA A 124 -9.41 -31.83 -11.55
C ALA A 124 -9.64 -33.05 -10.62
N ALA A 125 -10.46 -34.03 -11.07
CA ALA A 125 -10.71 -35.28 -10.37
C ALA A 125 -9.64 -36.35 -10.62
N PHE A 126 -8.90 -36.25 -11.72
CA PHE A 126 -7.94 -37.27 -12.12
C PHE A 126 -6.93 -37.64 -11.02
N GLY A 127 -6.88 -38.95 -10.70
CA GLY A 127 -5.99 -39.49 -9.68
C GLY A 127 -6.25 -39.00 -8.25
N LYS A 128 -7.47 -38.52 -7.96
CA LYS A 128 -7.91 -38.11 -6.62
C LYS A 128 -8.70 -39.22 -5.94
N ASP A 129 -8.54 -39.32 -4.62
CA ASP A 129 -9.33 -40.21 -3.80
C ASP A 129 -10.78 -39.71 -3.67
N VAL A 130 -11.73 -40.58 -3.88
CA VAL A 130 -13.17 -40.31 -3.69
C VAL A 130 -13.62 -41.06 -2.44
N ALA A 131 -14.09 -40.33 -1.43
CA ALA A 131 -14.75 -40.95 -0.28
C ALA A 131 -16.16 -41.37 -0.66
N VAL A 132 -16.46 -42.68 -0.57
CA VAL A 132 -17.75 -43.26 -0.88
C VAL A 132 -18.41 -43.83 0.38
N SER A 133 -19.74 -43.78 0.44
CA SER A 133 -20.50 -44.33 1.58
C SER A 133 -20.78 -45.83 1.44
N SER A 134 -20.58 -46.41 0.24
CA SER A 134 -20.88 -47.80 -0.04
C SER A 134 -19.95 -48.38 -1.08
N VAL A 135 -19.46 -49.58 -0.88
CA VAL A 135 -18.61 -50.35 -1.78
C VAL A 135 -18.96 -51.82 -1.64
N CYS A 136 -19.14 -52.51 -2.77
CA CYS A 136 -19.42 -53.95 -2.76
C CYS A 136 -18.19 -54.81 -2.43
N GLY A 137 -18.43 -56.10 -2.15
CA GLY A 137 -17.37 -57.10 -2.01
C GLY A 137 -16.87 -57.35 -0.59
N ARG A 138 -17.51 -56.77 0.43
CA ARG A 138 -17.21 -57.05 1.87
C ARG A 138 -18.50 -57.25 2.67
N PRO A 139 -19.05 -58.49 2.75
CA PRO A 139 -18.57 -59.73 2.19
C PRO A 139 -18.77 -59.85 0.65
N PRO A 140 -18.17 -60.86 -0.02
CA PRO A 140 -18.42 -61.10 -1.45
C PRO A 140 -19.89 -61.18 -1.75
N SER A 141 -20.33 -60.47 -2.78
CA SER A 141 -21.74 -60.36 -3.13
C SER A 141 -22.00 -60.63 -4.62
N ARG A 142 -23.12 -61.21 -4.94
CA ARG A 142 -23.56 -61.46 -6.34
C ARG A 142 -24.49 -60.34 -6.79
N SER A 143 -24.10 -59.60 -7.82
CA SER A 143 -24.89 -58.53 -8.43
C SER A 143 -25.41 -58.99 -9.80
N CYS A 144 -26.69 -58.81 -10.06
CA CYS A 144 -27.29 -59.20 -11.31
C CYS A 144 -27.98 -58.00 -11.97
N SER A 145 -27.65 -57.68 -13.21
CA SER A 145 -28.30 -56.66 -14.03
C SER A 145 -29.12 -57.30 -15.15
N LEU A 146 -30.23 -56.68 -15.50
CA LEU A 146 -31.02 -57.03 -16.69
C LEU A 146 -30.52 -56.19 -17.86
N VAL A 147 -30.07 -56.83 -18.92
CA VAL A 147 -29.65 -56.18 -20.16
C VAL A 147 -30.77 -56.39 -21.20
N GLU A 148 -31.46 -55.30 -21.54
CA GLU A 148 -32.48 -55.32 -22.62
C GLU A 148 -31.79 -55.39 -23.98
N ARG A 149 -32.11 -56.37 -24.79
CA ARG A 149 -31.56 -56.60 -26.13
C ARG A 149 -32.53 -56.20 -27.24
N GLY A 150 -32.98 -54.96 -27.27
CA GLY A 150 -33.85 -54.43 -28.31
C GLY A 150 -35.31 -55.03 -28.29
N ASP A 151 -36.20 -54.41 -29.05
CA ASP A 151 -37.65 -54.55 -28.94
C ASP A 151 -38.26 -55.99 -29.15
N GLU A 152 -37.49 -56.98 -29.57
CA GLU A 152 -38.02 -58.32 -29.88
C GLU A 152 -37.28 -59.45 -29.12
N ARG A 153 -36.36 -59.21 -28.25
CA ARG A 153 -35.64 -60.28 -27.57
C ARG A 153 -35.75 -60.17 -26.03
N PRO A 154 -35.93 -61.35 -25.36
CA PRO A 154 -36.05 -61.35 -23.92
C PRO A 154 -34.78 -60.71 -23.23
N SER A 155 -34.98 -59.93 -22.19
CA SER A 155 -33.93 -59.38 -21.40
C SER A 155 -33.03 -60.50 -20.84
N VAL A 156 -31.72 -60.37 -21.03
CA VAL A 156 -30.74 -61.33 -20.54
C VAL A 156 -30.23 -60.85 -19.18
N ARG A 157 -30.35 -61.71 -18.16
CA ARG A 157 -29.81 -61.48 -16.84
C ARG A 157 -28.31 -61.77 -16.86
N THR A 158 -27.49 -60.76 -16.64
CA THR A 158 -26.03 -60.89 -16.47
C THR A 158 -25.70 -60.74 -15.01
N CYS A 159 -25.05 -61.75 -14.42
CA CYS A 159 -24.64 -61.71 -13.00
C CYS A 159 -23.11 -61.73 -12.89
N GLN A 160 -22.58 -60.90 -12.01
CA GLN A 160 -21.16 -60.85 -11.67
C GLN A 160 -20.99 -60.92 -10.16
N ILE A 161 -19.85 -61.44 -9.72
CA ILE A 161 -19.49 -61.50 -8.30
C ILE A 161 -18.55 -60.32 -8.01
N CYS A 162 -18.90 -59.51 -7.04
CA CYS A 162 -18.01 -58.47 -6.47
C CYS A 162 -17.32 -59.06 -5.24
N ASP A 163 -15.98 -59.03 -5.24
CA ASP A 163 -15.14 -59.52 -4.15
C ASP A 163 -13.94 -58.56 -3.97
N ALA A 164 -13.90 -57.88 -2.84
CA ALA A 164 -12.84 -56.92 -2.55
C ALA A 164 -11.47 -57.58 -2.29
N ALA A 165 -11.44 -58.90 -2.05
CA ALA A 165 -10.18 -59.64 -1.86
C ALA A 165 -9.56 -60.12 -3.18
N ASP A 166 -10.34 -60.23 -4.27
CA ASP A 166 -9.87 -60.58 -5.58
C ASP A 166 -9.72 -59.31 -6.47
N SER A 167 -8.51 -58.93 -6.86
CA SER A 167 -8.23 -57.76 -7.66
C SER A 167 -8.97 -57.73 -9.02
N ARG A 168 -9.36 -58.91 -9.55
CA ARG A 168 -10.11 -59.01 -10.81
C ARG A 168 -11.61 -58.83 -10.67
N ARG A 169 -12.11 -58.93 -9.42
CA ARG A 169 -13.54 -58.81 -9.08
C ARG A 169 -13.82 -57.65 -8.13
N ALA A 170 -12.77 -56.92 -7.76
CA ALA A 170 -12.86 -55.73 -6.92
C ALA A 170 -13.35 -54.52 -7.73
N HIS A 171 -14.20 -53.72 -7.12
CA HIS A 171 -14.73 -52.48 -7.67
C HIS A 171 -14.46 -51.28 -6.74
N PRO A 172 -13.16 -50.93 -6.52
CA PRO A 172 -12.77 -49.92 -5.57
C PRO A 172 -13.11 -48.49 -6.01
N PRO A 173 -13.17 -47.52 -5.09
CA PRO A 173 -13.42 -46.11 -5.40
C PRO A 173 -12.40 -45.47 -6.32
N SER A 174 -11.15 -46.00 -6.37
CA SER A 174 -10.10 -45.52 -7.28
C SER A 174 -10.49 -45.57 -8.76
N TYR A 175 -11.39 -46.47 -9.13
CA TYR A 175 -11.92 -46.59 -10.48
C TYR A 175 -12.86 -45.43 -10.91
N LEU A 176 -13.20 -44.52 -9.99
CA LEU A 176 -13.97 -43.30 -10.29
C LEU A 176 -13.13 -42.22 -10.96
N THR A 177 -11.82 -42.25 -10.77
CA THR A 177 -10.91 -41.12 -11.15
C THR A 177 -9.65 -41.58 -11.87
N ASP A 178 -9.62 -42.85 -12.31
CA ASP A 178 -8.56 -43.39 -13.14
C ASP A 178 -8.73 -42.99 -14.63
N LEU A 179 -7.79 -43.42 -15.49
CA LEU A 179 -7.89 -43.24 -16.91
C LEU A 179 -8.63 -44.44 -17.53
N ASN A 180 -9.91 -44.27 -17.83
CA ASN A 180 -10.66 -45.23 -18.59
C ASN A 180 -10.31 -45.17 -20.07
N SER A 181 -10.10 -46.34 -20.67
CA SER A 181 -9.97 -46.49 -22.11
C SER A 181 -11.14 -47.30 -22.65
N ALA A 182 -11.46 -47.18 -23.95
CA ALA A 182 -12.50 -47.95 -24.60
C ALA A 182 -12.26 -49.46 -24.52
N LEU A 183 -11.01 -49.89 -24.25
CA LEU A 183 -10.63 -51.30 -24.16
C LEU A 183 -10.63 -51.85 -22.73
N ASN A 184 -10.59 -50.96 -21.72
CA ASN A 184 -10.53 -51.36 -20.32
C ASN A 184 -11.39 -50.39 -19.48
N LEU A 185 -12.68 -50.66 -19.38
CA LEU A 185 -13.62 -49.91 -18.60
C LEU A 185 -13.62 -50.43 -17.15
N THR A 186 -13.05 -49.69 -16.25
CA THR A 186 -13.14 -49.96 -14.80
C THR A 186 -14.38 -49.30 -14.22
N CYS A 187 -14.99 -49.92 -13.20
CA CYS A 187 -16.21 -49.38 -12.59
C CYS A 187 -16.16 -49.58 -11.07
N TRP A 188 -16.35 -48.48 -10.33
CA TRP A 188 -16.71 -48.57 -8.92
C TRP A 188 -18.16 -49.07 -8.81
N GLN A 189 -18.46 -49.90 -7.82
CA GLN A 189 -19.80 -50.41 -7.56
C GLN A 189 -20.16 -50.29 -6.07
N SER A 190 -21.41 -49.88 -5.82
CA SER A 190 -22.01 -49.88 -4.49
C SER A 190 -22.39 -51.27 -4.03
N GLU A 191 -22.70 -51.45 -2.76
CA GLU A 191 -23.41 -52.62 -2.25
C GLU A 191 -24.77 -52.78 -2.95
N ASN A 192 -25.29 -54.03 -2.94
CA ASN A 192 -26.61 -54.34 -3.45
C ASN A 192 -27.70 -53.95 -2.44
N PHE A 193 -28.81 -53.45 -2.94
CA PHE A 193 -30.00 -53.20 -2.14
C PHE A 193 -31.24 -53.81 -2.82
N ASN A 194 -32.14 -54.38 -2.01
CA ASN A 194 -33.27 -55.14 -2.53
C ASN A 194 -34.60 -54.37 -2.47
N THR A 195 -34.84 -53.53 -1.49
CA THR A 195 -36.19 -53.01 -1.24
C THR A 195 -36.28 -51.53 -0.86
N SER A 196 -35.19 -50.92 -0.39
CA SER A 196 -35.21 -49.50 0.02
C SER A 196 -34.01 -48.80 -0.53
N PRO A 197 -34.22 -47.65 -1.23
CA PRO A 197 -33.09 -46.87 -1.73
C PRO A 197 -32.31 -46.28 -0.57
N HIS A 198 -31.09 -46.76 -0.35
CA HIS A 198 -30.14 -46.09 0.50
C HIS A 198 -29.48 -44.99 -0.30
N ASN A 199 -29.34 -43.79 0.32
CA ASN A 199 -28.58 -42.72 -0.27
C ASN A 199 -27.11 -43.14 -0.34
N VAL A 200 -26.58 -43.26 -1.54
CA VAL A 200 -25.16 -43.49 -1.78
C VAL A 200 -24.49 -42.19 -2.12
N THR A 201 -23.44 -41.90 -1.41
CA THR A 201 -22.73 -40.60 -1.48
C THR A 201 -21.31 -40.80 -1.97
N LEU A 202 -20.93 -40.02 -2.98
CA LEU A 202 -19.54 -39.85 -3.44
C LEU A 202 -19.08 -38.48 -3.05
N THR A 203 -17.94 -38.36 -2.38
CA THR A 203 -17.36 -37.06 -1.99
C THR A 203 -15.92 -36.96 -2.49
N LEU A 204 -15.67 -35.98 -3.38
CA LEU A 204 -14.39 -35.69 -3.99
C LEU A 204 -13.84 -34.36 -3.48
N SER A 205 -12.61 -34.37 -2.91
CA SER A 205 -11.89 -33.15 -2.57
C SER A 205 -10.88 -32.78 -3.65
N LEU A 206 -10.96 -31.56 -4.15
CA LEU A 206 -10.04 -31.05 -5.17
C LEU A 206 -8.72 -30.54 -4.56
N GLY A 207 -8.68 -30.35 -3.23
CA GLY A 207 -7.50 -29.89 -2.48
C GLY A 207 -7.15 -28.41 -2.67
N LYS A 208 -7.89 -27.70 -3.52
CA LYS A 208 -7.75 -26.28 -3.83
C LYS A 208 -9.05 -25.74 -4.41
N LYS A 209 -9.20 -24.41 -4.44
CA LYS A 209 -10.30 -23.79 -5.19
C LYS A 209 -10.06 -23.90 -6.69
N PHE A 210 -11.08 -24.43 -7.38
CA PHE A 210 -11.15 -24.52 -8.83
C PHE A 210 -12.33 -23.70 -9.35
N GLU A 211 -12.24 -23.23 -10.57
CA GLU A 211 -13.34 -22.71 -11.38
C GLU A 211 -13.80 -23.85 -12.28
N ILE A 212 -14.93 -24.48 -11.91
CA ILE A 212 -15.44 -25.68 -12.56
C ILE A 212 -16.35 -25.30 -13.73
N THR A 213 -16.12 -25.93 -14.87
CA THR A 213 -16.93 -25.78 -16.08
C THR A 213 -17.97 -26.87 -16.19
N TYR A 214 -17.61 -28.12 -15.88
CA TYR A 214 -18.55 -29.23 -15.89
C TYR A 214 -18.22 -30.30 -14.85
N VAL A 215 -19.23 -31.03 -14.47
CA VAL A 215 -19.14 -32.30 -13.72
C VAL A 215 -19.82 -33.38 -14.52
N SER A 216 -19.14 -34.50 -14.79
CA SER A 216 -19.71 -35.61 -15.52
C SER A 216 -19.51 -36.94 -14.81
N LEU A 217 -20.48 -37.84 -14.97
CA LEU A 217 -20.51 -39.18 -14.43
C LEU A 217 -20.85 -40.16 -15.57
N GLN A 218 -19.96 -41.10 -15.86
CA GLN A 218 -20.17 -42.19 -16.77
C GLN A 218 -20.65 -43.42 -15.98
N PHE A 219 -21.85 -43.87 -16.23
CA PHE A 219 -22.43 -45.01 -15.52
C PHE A 219 -22.14 -46.32 -16.24
N CYS A 220 -21.82 -47.37 -15.48
CA CYS A 220 -21.76 -48.76 -15.92
C CYS A 220 -23.06 -49.48 -15.62
N SER A 221 -23.81 -49.01 -14.62
CA SER A 221 -25.20 -49.46 -14.34
C SER A 221 -26.21 -48.53 -15.02
N PRO A 222 -27.52 -48.85 -14.99
CA PRO A 222 -28.54 -47.86 -15.29
C PRO A 222 -28.37 -46.60 -14.46
N ARG A 223 -28.63 -45.43 -15.07
CA ARG A 223 -28.56 -44.13 -14.38
C ARG A 223 -29.56 -44.09 -13.21
N PRO A 224 -29.25 -43.42 -12.11
CA PRO A 224 -30.21 -43.26 -11.02
C PRO A 224 -31.43 -42.44 -11.50
N GLU A 225 -32.62 -42.78 -11.03
CA GLU A 225 -33.84 -42.00 -11.26
C GLU A 225 -33.72 -40.61 -10.58
N SER A 226 -33.07 -40.57 -9.42
CA SER A 226 -32.89 -39.35 -8.68
C SER A 226 -31.49 -39.22 -8.10
N MET A 227 -30.84 -38.07 -8.37
CA MET A 227 -29.54 -37.73 -7.80
C MET A 227 -29.39 -36.23 -7.60
N ALA A 228 -28.49 -35.88 -6.72
CA ALA A 228 -28.15 -34.50 -6.42
C ALA A 228 -26.65 -34.28 -6.42
N ILE A 229 -26.21 -33.14 -6.96
CA ILE A 229 -24.82 -32.67 -6.89
C ILE A 229 -24.78 -31.47 -5.95
N TYR A 230 -23.87 -31.51 -4.99
CA TYR A 230 -23.59 -30.43 -4.06
C TYR A 230 -22.14 -29.96 -4.25
N LYS A 231 -21.90 -28.72 -3.96
CA LYS A 231 -20.55 -28.14 -3.91
C LYS A 231 -20.20 -27.59 -2.54
N SER A 232 -18.91 -27.56 -2.21
CA SER A 232 -18.35 -26.82 -1.11
C SER A 232 -17.35 -25.78 -1.63
N MET A 233 -17.22 -24.65 -0.93
CA MET A 233 -16.24 -23.59 -1.19
C MET A 233 -15.24 -23.43 -0.03
N ASP A 234 -15.43 -24.19 1.05
CA ASP A 234 -14.74 -24.09 2.33
C ASP A 234 -14.14 -25.41 2.81
N TYR A 235 -13.72 -26.25 1.85
CA TYR A 235 -13.07 -27.53 2.10
C TYR A 235 -13.97 -28.53 2.88
N GLY A 236 -15.22 -28.67 2.41
CA GLY A 236 -16.16 -29.66 2.92
C GLY A 236 -16.88 -29.28 4.21
N LYS A 237 -16.71 -28.08 4.75
CA LYS A 237 -17.38 -27.62 5.98
C LYS A 237 -18.86 -27.33 5.74
N THR A 238 -19.19 -26.65 4.66
CA THR A 238 -20.56 -26.36 4.25
C THR A 238 -20.82 -26.84 2.84
N TRP A 239 -22.07 -27.27 2.58
CA TRP A 239 -22.49 -27.81 1.32
C TRP A 239 -23.68 -27.04 0.79
N THR A 240 -23.59 -26.62 -0.47
CA THR A 240 -24.66 -25.92 -1.17
C THR A 240 -25.11 -26.75 -2.37
N PRO A 241 -26.43 -26.81 -2.65
CA PRO A 241 -26.93 -27.48 -3.86
C PRO A 241 -26.31 -26.89 -5.12
N TYR A 242 -25.97 -27.79 -6.08
CA TYR A 242 -25.35 -27.36 -7.33
C TYR A 242 -26.24 -27.77 -8.54
N GLN A 243 -26.76 -29.00 -8.55
CA GLN A 243 -27.70 -29.48 -9.55
C GLN A 243 -28.54 -30.64 -9.00
N PHE A 244 -29.77 -30.73 -9.41
CA PHE A 244 -30.68 -31.86 -9.11
C PHE A 244 -31.16 -32.52 -10.36
N TYR A 245 -31.31 -33.83 -10.27
CA TYR A 245 -31.83 -34.67 -11.34
C TYR A 245 -32.92 -35.60 -10.80
N SER A 246 -34.14 -35.57 -11.35
CA SER A 246 -35.23 -36.45 -10.99
C SER A 246 -36.43 -36.26 -11.91
N SER A 247 -37.21 -37.34 -12.16
CA SER A 247 -38.56 -37.25 -12.71
C SER A 247 -39.55 -36.59 -11.75
N GLN A 248 -39.24 -36.58 -10.43
CA GLN A 248 -40.09 -36.06 -9.35
C GLN A 248 -39.46 -34.83 -8.65
N CYS A 249 -38.96 -33.86 -9.40
CA CYS A 249 -38.28 -32.67 -8.90
C CYS A 249 -39.02 -31.95 -7.78
N ARG A 250 -40.34 -31.77 -7.90
CA ARG A 250 -41.14 -31.06 -6.88
C ARG A 250 -41.25 -31.85 -5.58
N ARG A 251 -41.40 -33.19 -5.69
CA ARG A 251 -41.59 -34.06 -4.51
C ARG A 251 -40.32 -34.26 -3.71
N LEU A 252 -39.18 -34.47 -4.38
CA LEU A 252 -37.94 -34.84 -3.74
C LEU A 252 -37.08 -33.63 -3.34
N PHE A 253 -37.10 -32.59 -4.16
CA PHE A 253 -36.19 -31.44 -3.98
C PHE A 253 -36.93 -30.11 -3.79
N ASN A 254 -38.28 -30.13 -3.78
CA ASN A 254 -39.12 -28.94 -3.71
C ASN A 254 -38.76 -27.87 -4.78
N LYS A 255 -38.37 -28.34 -5.98
CA LYS A 255 -37.99 -27.49 -7.10
C LYS A 255 -38.90 -27.78 -8.31
N PRO A 256 -39.28 -26.75 -9.09
CA PRO A 256 -39.95 -26.96 -10.35
C PRO A 256 -39.01 -27.67 -11.32
N ASN A 257 -39.58 -28.50 -12.23
CA ASN A 257 -38.81 -29.12 -13.29
C ASN A 257 -38.40 -28.07 -14.33
N ARG A 258 -37.15 -28.09 -14.77
CA ARG A 258 -36.58 -27.21 -15.81
C ARG A 258 -36.86 -25.70 -15.57
N ALA A 259 -36.64 -25.23 -14.33
CA ALA A 259 -36.84 -23.83 -13.98
C ALA A 259 -35.97 -22.91 -14.81
N THR A 260 -36.51 -21.78 -15.25
CA THR A 260 -35.77 -20.75 -15.98
C THR A 260 -34.85 -19.96 -15.01
N ILE A 261 -33.59 -19.82 -15.40
CA ILE A 261 -32.62 -19.04 -14.68
C ILE A 261 -32.64 -17.60 -15.18
N THR A 262 -32.74 -16.64 -14.25
CA THR A 262 -32.70 -15.20 -14.48
C THR A 262 -31.50 -14.60 -13.80
N LYS A 263 -31.19 -13.32 -14.06
CA LYS A 263 -30.10 -12.60 -13.36
C LYS A 263 -30.25 -12.56 -11.83
N GLN A 264 -31.45 -12.75 -11.30
CA GLN A 264 -31.71 -12.69 -9.87
C GLN A 264 -31.41 -14.01 -9.15
N ASN A 265 -31.48 -15.14 -9.86
CA ASN A 265 -31.30 -16.49 -9.30
C ASN A 265 -30.17 -17.30 -9.96
N GLU A 266 -29.16 -16.63 -10.49
CA GLU A 266 -28.03 -17.28 -11.19
C GLU A 266 -27.21 -18.25 -10.33
N GLN A 267 -27.31 -18.20 -9.00
CA GLN A 267 -26.68 -19.15 -8.07
C GLN A 267 -27.62 -20.24 -7.58
N GLU A 268 -28.81 -20.35 -8.16
CA GLU A 268 -29.77 -21.34 -7.73
C GLU A 268 -29.56 -22.68 -8.46
N ALA A 269 -29.62 -23.80 -7.71
CA ALA A 269 -29.61 -25.12 -8.26
C ALA A 269 -30.96 -25.44 -8.93
N VAL A 270 -30.89 -25.92 -10.13
CA VAL A 270 -32.05 -26.30 -10.92
C VAL A 270 -32.29 -27.82 -10.82
N CYS A 271 -33.53 -28.25 -10.98
CA CYS A 271 -33.88 -29.66 -11.13
C CYS A 271 -34.32 -29.95 -12.57
N THR A 272 -33.83 -31.05 -13.11
CA THR A 272 -34.20 -31.52 -14.47
C THR A 272 -34.46 -33.01 -14.51
N ASP A 273 -35.39 -33.39 -15.38
CA ASP A 273 -35.77 -34.78 -15.70
C ASP A 273 -35.13 -35.26 -17.01
N SER A 274 -34.28 -34.47 -17.65
CA SER A 274 -33.78 -34.72 -19.00
C SER A 274 -33.04 -36.05 -19.20
N HIS A 275 -32.62 -36.74 -18.14
CA HIS A 275 -31.88 -38.00 -18.16
C HIS A 275 -32.71 -39.21 -17.67
N THR A 276 -33.97 -38.97 -17.29
CA THR A 276 -34.86 -40.01 -16.73
C THR A 276 -35.67 -40.76 -17.81
N GLU A 277 -35.40 -40.47 -19.08
CA GLU A 277 -36.07 -41.18 -20.19
C GLU A 277 -35.74 -42.68 -20.23
N LEU A 278 -36.76 -43.49 -20.46
CA LEU A 278 -36.82 -44.91 -20.17
C LEU A 278 -35.91 -45.83 -20.99
N HIS A 279 -35.34 -45.36 -22.07
CA HIS A 279 -34.50 -46.18 -22.96
C HIS A 279 -32.99 -46.01 -22.70
N ALA A 280 -32.62 -45.63 -21.51
CA ALA A 280 -31.22 -45.57 -21.14
C ALA A 280 -30.66 -46.98 -20.92
N HIS A 281 -30.11 -47.55 -21.99
CA HIS A 281 -29.23 -48.71 -21.90
C HIS A 281 -28.14 -48.47 -20.80
N SER A 282 -27.66 -49.59 -20.19
CA SER A 282 -26.50 -49.53 -19.30
C SER A 282 -25.38 -48.67 -19.93
N GLY A 283 -24.78 -47.76 -19.17
CA GLY A 283 -23.64 -46.97 -19.65
C GLY A 283 -23.95 -45.50 -20.01
N GLY A 284 -25.03 -44.94 -19.52
CA GLY A 284 -25.38 -43.55 -19.82
C GLY A 284 -24.49 -42.49 -19.16
N LEU A 285 -24.23 -41.38 -19.86
CA LEU A 285 -23.49 -40.20 -19.33
C LEU A 285 -24.46 -39.17 -18.74
N ILE A 286 -24.15 -38.65 -17.56
CA ILE A 286 -24.77 -37.45 -17.01
C ILE A 286 -23.70 -36.38 -16.98
N ALA A 287 -23.91 -35.24 -17.65
CA ALA A 287 -23.02 -34.10 -17.66
C ALA A 287 -23.75 -32.84 -17.21
N PHE A 288 -23.22 -32.19 -16.19
CA PHE A 288 -23.69 -30.91 -15.67
C PHE A 288 -22.74 -29.79 -16.09
N SER A 289 -23.19 -28.86 -16.92
CA SER A 289 -22.49 -27.65 -17.29
C SER A 289 -22.85 -26.53 -16.32
N THR A 290 -21.85 -25.91 -15.71
CA THR A 290 -22.06 -24.93 -14.62
C THR A 290 -22.59 -23.57 -15.09
N LEU A 291 -22.30 -23.18 -16.33
CA LEU A 291 -22.67 -21.87 -16.90
C LEU A 291 -23.86 -21.98 -17.89
N ASP A 292 -24.28 -23.19 -18.25
CA ASP A 292 -25.37 -23.38 -19.19
C ASP A 292 -26.67 -22.78 -18.65
N GLY A 293 -27.43 -22.12 -19.55
CA GLY A 293 -28.67 -21.42 -19.21
C GLY A 293 -28.55 -20.20 -18.26
N ARG A 294 -27.33 -19.76 -17.91
CA ARG A 294 -27.13 -18.60 -17.01
C ARG A 294 -26.87 -17.33 -17.82
N PRO A 295 -27.71 -16.26 -17.64
CA PRO A 295 -27.67 -15.07 -18.48
C PRO A 295 -26.32 -14.34 -18.49
N SER A 296 -25.64 -14.25 -17.35
CA SER A 296 -24.32 -13.59 -17.25
C SER A 296 -23.15 -14.47 -17.68
N GLY A 297 -23.41 -15.71 -18.18
CA GLY A 297 -22.35 -16.63 -18.61
C GLY A 297 -21.47 -16.06 -19.74
N LYS A 298 -22.04 -15.24 -20.64
CA LYS A 298 -21.31 -14.58 -21.73
C LYS A 298 -20.40 -13.47 -21.25
N ASP A 299 -20.70 -12.85 -20.10
CA ASP A 299 -19.92 -11.77 -19.47
C ASP A 299 -19.43 -12.21 -18.09
N PHE A 300 -18.87 -13.41 -18.03
CA PHE A 300 -18.41 -14.06 -16.81
C PHE A 300 -17.42 -13.21 -16.00
N ASP A 301 -16.52 -12.48 -16.68
CA ASP A 301 -15.49 -11.67 -16.03
C ASP A 301 -16.08 -10.50 -15.21
N SER A 302 -17.28 -10.03 -15.56
CA SER A 302 -17.96 -8.93 -14.86
C SER A 302 -18.97 -9.39 -13.82
N SER A 303 -19.23 -10.73 -13.71
CA SER A 303 -20.19 -11.31 -12.80
C SER A 303 -19.55 -11.97 -11.57
N PRO A 304 -19.40 -11.27 -10.44
CA PRO A 304 -18.91 -11.88 -9.19
C PRO A 304 -19.79 -13.05 -8.74
N VAL A 305 -21.09 -12.97 -9.01
CA VAL A 305 -22.08 -14.01 -8.69
C VAL A 305 -21.74 -15.33 -9.37
N LEU A 306 -21.45 -15.32 -10.68
CA LEU A 306 -21.06 -16.53 -11.41
C LEU A 306 -19.63 -16.98 -11.08
N GLN A 307 -18.72 -16.06 -10.77
CA GLN A 307 -17.37 -16.42 -10.31
C GLN A 307 -17.41 -17.20 -8.98
N ASP A 308 -18.32 -16.87 -8.08
CA ASP A 308 -18.55 -17.63 -6.86
C ASP A 308 -19.32 -18.94 -7.16
N TRP A 309 -20.27 -18.90 -8.09
CA TRP A 309 -21.02 -20.08 -8.49
C TRP A 309 -20.12 -21.19 -9.01
N VAL A 310 -19.18 -20.90 -9.90
CA VAL A 310 -18.25 -21.89 -10.46
C VAL A 310 -17.10 -22.26 -9.53
N THR A 311 -16.91 -21.53 -8.41
CA THR A 311 -15.83 -21.79 -7.46
C THR A 311 -16.20 -22.99 -6.57
N VAL A 312 -15.29 -23.97 -6.52
CA VAL A 312 -15.52 -25.24 -5.82
C VAL A 312 -14.20 -25.71 -5.18
N THR A 313 -14.28 -26.22 -3.96
CA THR A 313 -13.19 -26.96 -3.29
C THR A 313 -13.47 -28.45 -3.22
N ASP A 314 -14.75 -28.83 -3.09
CA ASP A 314 -15.18 -30.22 -2.99
C ASP A 314 -16.53 -30.41 -3.66
N ILE A 315 -16.74 -31.59 -4.21
CA ILE A 315 -17.97 -31.97 -4.87
C ILE A 315 -18.54 -33.22 -4.16
N ARG A 316 -19.85 -33.21 -3.92
CA ARG A 316 -20.58 -34.34 -3.38
C ARG A 316 -21.70 -34.71 -4.31
N VAL A 317 -21.71 -35.96 -4.72
CA VAL A 317 -22.80 -36.55 -5.48
C VAL A 317 -23.58 -37.50 -4.56
N VAL A 318 -24.90 -37.41 -4.57
CA VAL A 318 -25.79 -38.24 -3.77
C VAL A 318 -26.75 -38.92 -4.72
N PHE A 319 -26.72 -40.23 -4.78
CA PHE A 319 -27.70 -41.05 -5.46
C PHE A 319 -28.84 -41.32 -4.49
N ASN A 320 -30.06 -40.88 -4.80
CA ASN A 320 -31.21 -40.97 -3.92
C ASN A 320 -32.14 -42.16 -4.28
N ARG A 321 -32.26 -42.45 -5.55
CA ARG A 321 -33.14 -43.51 -6.03
C ARG A 321 -32.56 -44.21 -7.27
N PRO A 322 -32.60 -45.57 -7.31
CA PRO A 322 -32.30 -46.31 -8.53
C PRO A 322 -33.43 -46.17 -9.54
N GLN A 323 -33.15 -46.38 -10.79
CA GLN A 323 -34.16 -46.54 -11.82
C GLN A 323 -34.73 -47.94 -11.74
N LEU A 324 -36.04 -48.06 -11.47
CA LEU A 324 -36.74 -49.32 -11.45
C LEU A 324 -37.24 -49.67 -12.84
N PRO A 325 -37.08 -50.91 -13.33
CA PRO A 325 -37.74 -51.36 -14.58
C PRO A 325 -39.23 -51.13 -14.45
N ARG A 326 -39.87 -50.65 -15.53
CA ARG A 326 -41.34 -50.67 -15.60
C ARG A 326 -41.78 -52.09 -15.83
N ASP A 327 -42.39 -52.67 -14.80
CA ASP A 327 -43.06 -53.99 -14.96
C ASP A 327 -44.23 -53.89 -15.94
N HIS A 328 -43.93 -54.07 -17.21
CA HIS A 328 -45.01 -54.37 -18.22
C HIS A 328 -45.53 -55.79 -18.15
N SER A 329 -44.98 -56.66 -17.29
CA SER A 329 -45.31 -58.07 -17.20
C SER A 329 -46.15 -58.51 -16.00
N LEU A 330 -46.39 -57.59 -15.00
CA LEU A 330 -47.23 -57.99 -13.84
C LEU A 330 -48.74 -57.87 -14.08
N SER A 331 -49.16 -57.13 -15.11
CA SER A 331 -50.58 -57.07 -15.49
C SER A 331 -51.04 -58.26 -16.38
N SER A 332 -50.10 -59.08 -16.85
CA SER A 332 -50.45 -60.25 -17.75
C SER A 332 -50.54 -61.58 -16.99
N ILE A 333 -50.19 -61.62 -15.70
CA ILE A 333 -50.17 -62.86 -14.91
C ILE A 333 -51.45 -63.00 -14.08
N ASN A 334 -52.32 -61.98 -13.99
CA ASN A 334 -53.56 -62.03 -13.20
C ASN A 334 -54.78 -62.57 -13.94
N ASN A 335 -54.65 -63.07 -15.19
CA ASN A 335 -55.71 -63.74 -15.91
C ASN A 335 -55.30 -65.15 -16.24
N GLY A 336 -55.42 -66.06 -15.25
CA GLY A 336 -55.50 -67.50 -15.52
C GLY A 336 -54.40 -68.40 -14.98
N ALA A 337 -54.14 -68.39 -13.71
CA ALA A 337 -53.43 -69.51 -13.06
C ALA A 337 -54.21 -69.95 -11.80
N ARG A 338 -54.67 -71.23 -11.87
CA ARG A 338 -55.28 -71.95 -10.77
C ARG A 338 -54.32 -71.97 -9.54
N GLU A 339 -54.91 -71.70 -8.36
CA GLU A 339 -54.37 -72.00 -7.05
C GLU A 339 -54.19 -73.48 -6.89
N ASP A 340 -52.98 -74.01 -7.03
CA ASP A 340 -52.51 -75.29 -6.42
C ASP A 340 -51.10 -75.59 -6.89
N GLU A 341 -50.10 -75.01 -6.19
CA GLU A 341 -48.76 -75.59 -6.02
C GLU A 341 -47.88 -74.73 -5.11
N PRO A 342 -47.41 -75.22 -3.96
CA PRO A 342 -46.55 -74.45 -3.04
C PRO A 342 -45.08 -74.36 -3.48
N VAL A 343 -44.68 -74.87 -4.61
CA VAL A 343 -43.28 -74.89 -5.08
C VAL A 343 -42.89 -73.62 -5.84
N ALA A 344 -43.88 -72.83 -6.33
CA ALA A 344 -43.62 -71.63 -7.11
C ALA A 344 -43.17 -70.40 -6.27
N ALA A 345 -43.50 -70.30 -4.99
CA ALA A 345 -43.16 -69.20 -4.12
C ALA A 345 -41.65 -69.13 -3.78
N ALA A 346 -41.00 -70.30 -3.66
CA ALA A 346 -39.53 -70.33 -3.40
C ALA A 346 -38.71 -70.01 -4.65
N ALA A 347 -39.23 -70.33 -5.85
CA ALA A 347 -38.60 -69.96 -7.12
C ALA A 347 -38.78 -68.45 -7.45
N ALA A 348 -39.89 -67.81 -7.05
CA ALA A 348 -40.14 -66.38 -7.22
C ALA A 348 -39.27 -65.52 -6.29
N ALA A 349 -38.97 -66.01 -5.10
CA ALA A 349 -38.08 -65.34 -4.16
C ALA A 349 -36.60 -65.31 -4.67
N SER A 350 -36.20 -66.27 -5.51
CA SER A 350 -34.84 -66.31 -6.06
C SER A 350 -34.65 -65.43 -7.32
N THR A 351 -35.70 -64.78 -7.80
CA THR A 351 -35.67 -63.91 -9.01
C THR A 351 -35.66 -62.43 -8.74
N MET A 352 -35.49 -61.97 -7.49
CA MET A 352 -35.38 -60.52 -7.21
C MET A 352 -34.14 -59.93 -7.88
N ALA A 353 -34.37 -58.97 -8.76
CA ALA A 353 -33.31 -58.15 -9.31
C ALA A 353 -32.63 -57.38 -8.19
N THR A 354 -31.31 -57.47 -8.12
CA THR A 354 -30.53 -56.69 -7.17
C THR A 354 -30.21 -55.34 -7.78
N TYR A 355 -30.46 -54.23 -7.04
CA TYR A 355 -30.16 -52.88 -7.48
C TYR A 355 -28.82 -52.46 -6.89
N PHE A 356 -28.01 -51.79 -7.69
CA PHE A 356 -26.73 -51.21 -7.32
C PHE A 356 -26.40 -50.03 -8.22
N TYR A 357 -25.52 -49.15 -7.79
CA TYR A 357 -24.95 -48.12 -8.61
C TYR A 357 -23.53 -48.50 -9.01
N ALA A 358 -23.21 -48.33 -10.29
CA ALA A 358 -21.85 -48.52 -10.79
C ALA A 358 -21.47 -47.35 -11.70
N VAL A 359 -20.33 -46.73 -11.41
CA VAL A 359 -19.81 -45.57 -12.13
C VAL A 359 -18.38 -45.86 -12.56
N GLY A 360 -18.10 -45.68 -13.86
CA GLY A 360 -16.80 -45.90 -14.47
C GLY A 360 -15.94 -44.64 -14.46
N ASP A 361 -16.55 -43.46 -14.50
CA ASP A 361 -15.76 -42.23 -14.57
C ASP A 361 -16.50 -41.08 -13.89
N PHE A 362 -15.79 -40.39 -13.01
CA PHE A 362 -16.24 -39.17 -12.35
C PHE A 362 -15.28 -38.04 -12.69
N GLN A 363 -15.62 -37.24 -13.70
CA GLN A 363 -14.78 -36.14 -14.18
C GLN A 363 -15.27 -34.81 -13.70
N VAL A 364 -14.30 -33.93 -13.40
CA VAL A 364 -14.53 -32.54 -12.98
C VAL A 364 -13.65 -31.65 -13.84
N GLY A 365 -14.22 -31.13 -14.92
CA GLY A 365 -13.50 -30.27 -15.84
C GLY A 365 -13.46 -28.83 -15.34
N GLY A 366 -12.25 -28.25 -15.22
CA GLY A 366 -12.11 -26.90 -14.74
C GLY A 366 -10.66 -26.40 -14.77
N ARG A 367 -10.47 -25.24 -14.14
CA ARG A 367 -9.17 -24.59 -14.02
C ARG A 367 -8.90 -24.26 -12.56
N CYS A 368 -7.64 -24.27 -12.14
CA CYS A 368 -7.27 -23.69 -10.85
C CYS A 368 -7.77 -22.24 -10.75
N LYS A 369 -8.41 -21.89 -9.64
CA LYS A 369 -8.77 -20.50 -9.37
C LYS A 369 -7.53 -19.69 -9.01
N CYS A 370 -7.01 -18.90 -9.96
CA CYS A 370 -5.86 -18.03 -9.81
C CYS A 370 -6.17 -16.56 -10.09
N ASN A 371 -7.46 -16.21 -10.20
CA ASN A 371 -7.97 -14.86 -10.39
C ASN A 371 -7.35 -14.10 -11.59
N GLY A 372 -6.86 -14.83 -12.60
CA GLY A 372 -6.24 -14.25 -13.80
C GLY A 372 -4.80 -13.74 -13.60
N HIS A 373 -4.17 -14.11 -12.49
CA HIS A 373 -2.81 -13.70 -12.15
C HIS A 373 -1.77 -14.83 -12.19
N ALA A 374 -2.13 -15.99 -12.71
CA ALA A 374 -1.20 -17.10 -12.92
C ALA A 374 -1.64 -17.96 -14.10
N SER A 375 -0.65 -18.50 -14.82
CA SER A 375 -0.85 -19.43 -15.95
C SER A 375 -0.81 -20.88 -15.54
N ARG A 376 -0.38 -21.21 -14.33
CA ARG A 376 -0.24 -22.58 -13.84
C ARG A 376 -0.38 -22.71 -12.33
N CYS A 377 -0.72 -23.93 -11.86
CA CYS A 377 -0.69 -24.33 -10.47
C CYS A 377 0.50 -25.24 -10.21
N LEU A 378 1.12 -25.08 -9.06
CA LEU A 378 2.26 -25.85 -8.59
C LEU A 378 1.96 -26.43 -7.21
N LYS A 379 2.63 -27.54 -6.85
CA LYS A 379 2.60 -28.02 -5.47
C LYS A 379 3.62 -27.19 -4.66
N ASP A 380 3.22 -26.68 -3.51
CA ASP A 380 4.11 -26.04 -2.56
C ASP A 380 5.00 -27.09 -1.84
N LYS A 381 5.81 -26.62 -0.88
CA LYS A 381 6.69 -27.49 -0.09
C LYS A 381 5.93 -28.49 0.77
N GLU A 382 4.66 -28.23 1.05
CA GLU A 382 3.76 -29.06 1.84
C GLU A 382 2.90 -29.97 0.94
N GLY A 383 3.13 -29.98 -0.37
CA GLY A 383 2.37 -30.77 -1.35
C GLY A 383 1.00 -30.21 -1.71
N LYS A 384 0.62 -29.02 -1.21
CA LYS A 384 -0.65 -28.36 -1.54
C LYS A 384 -0.55 -27.64 -2.87
N LEU A 385 -1.61 -27.67 -3.66
CA LEU A 385 -1.69 -26.91 -4.90
C LEU A 385 -1.83 -25.41 -4.60
N VAL A 386 -0.97 -24.59 -5.20
CA VAL A 386 -0.98 -23.13 -5.15
C VAL A 386 -0.77 -22.54 -6.54
N CYS A 387 -1.25 -21.34 -6.79
CA CYS A 387 -0.99 -20.62 -8.03
C CYS A 387 0.44 -20.05 -8.07
N ASP A 388 1.11 -20.13 -9.23
CA ASP A 388 2.38 -19.44 -9.52
C ASP A 388 2.11 -17.96 -9.81
N CYS A 389 1.87 -17.19 -8.73
CA CYS A 389 1.35 -15.83 -8.82
C CYS A 389 2.29 -14.84 -9.51
N LYS A 390 1.77 -14.14 -10.50
CA LYS A 390 2.38 -13.01 -11.23
C LYS A 390 1.73 -11.68 -10.81
N HIS A 391 1.99 -10.59 -11.54
CA HIS A 391 1.36 -9.27 -11.36
C HIS A 391 1.48 -8.73 -9.93
N ASN A 392 2.60 -9.02 -9.24
CA ASN A 392 2.85 -8.62 -7.86
C ASN A 392 1.77 -9.07 -6.86
N THR A 393 1.10 -10.20 -7.15
CA THR A 393 0.11 -10.82 -6.28
C THR A 393 0.69 -11.99 -5.50
N GLU A 394 0.05 -12.39 -4.40
CA GLU A 394 0.40 -13.53 -3.55
C GLU A 394 -0.85 -14.21 -2.98
N GLY A 395 -0.65 -15.31 -2.28
CA GLY A 395 -1.71 -16.14 -1.72
C GLY A 395 -1.95 -17.40 -2.56
N PRO A 396 -2.69 -18.40 -2.04
CA PRO A 396 -2.94 -19.66 -2.75
C PRO A 396 -3.67 -19.46 -4.08
N GLU A 397 -4.52 -18.45 -4.18
CA GLU A 397 -5.32 -18.06 -5.34
C GLU A 397 -4.88 -16.73 -5.96
N CYS A 398 -3.70 -16.19 -5.62
CA CYS A 398 -3.26 -14.85 -6.01
C CYS A 398 -4.30 -13.77 -5.62
N ASP A 399 -4.88 -13.91 -4.44
CA ASP A 399 -6.05 -13.16 -3.96
C ASP A 399 -5.70 -11.88 -3.19
N ARG A 400 -4.44 -11.55 -3.09
CA ARG A 400 -3.95 -10.33 -2.46
C ARG A 400 -2.65 -9.82 -3.11
N CYS A 401 -2.36 -8.55 -2.90
CA CYS A 401 -1.11 -7.96 -3.35
C CYS A 401 0.07 -8.37 -2.46
N LYS A 402 1.25 -8.53 -3.07
CA LYS A 402 2.52 -8.71 -2.34
C LYS A 402 2.80 -7.53 -1.43
N PRO A 403 3.55 -7.72 -0.33
CA PRO A 403 4.00 -6.62 0.51
C PRO A 403 4.64 -5.50 -0.30
N PHE A 404 4.33 -4.25 0.07
CA PHE A 404 4.77 -3.03 -0.61
C PHE A 404 4.10 -2.71 -1.97
N HIS A 405 3.18 -3.54 -2.46
CA HIS A 405 2.45 -3.31 -3.72
C HIS A 405 0.99 -2.91 -3.47
N TYR A 406 0.76 -2.01 -2.51
CA TYR A 406 -0.58 -1.58 -2.07
C TYR A 406 -0.97 -0.19 -2.58
N ASP A 407 -0.45 0.25 -3.74
CA ASP A 407 -0.82 1.57 -4.29
C ASP A 407 -2.21 1.58 -4.93
N ARG A 408 -2.70 0.41 -5.35
CA ARG A 408 -4.08 0.17 -5.79
C ARG A 408 -4.70 -0.97 -4.97
N PRO A 409 -6.06 -1.02 -4.87
CA PRO A 409 -6.72 -2.18 -4.28
C PRO A 409 -6.51 -3.40 -5.18
N TRP A 410 -6.39 -4.57 -4.58
CA TRP A 410 -6.38 -5.82 -5.35
C TRP A 410 -7.68 -5.97 -6.13
N GLN A 411 -7.59 -6.44 -7.38
CA GLN A 411 -8.71 -6.78 -8.25
C GLN A 411 -8.35 -8.01 -9.07
N ARG A 412 -9.36 -8.82 -9.43
CA ARG A 412 -9.19 -9.92 -10.38
C ARG A 412 -8.77 -9.36 -11.74
N ALA A 413 -7.86 -10.05 -12.44
CA ALA A 413 -7.52 -9.70 -13.81
C ALA A 413 -8.71 -10.02 -14.75
N SER A 414 -9.02 -9.09 -15.63
CA SER A 414 -10.04 -9.21 -16.67
C SER A 414 -9.40 -9.36 -18.06
N ALA A 415 -10.22 -9.65 -19.07
CA ALA A 415 -9.74 -9.69 -20.46
C ALA A 415 -9.20 -8.31 -20.93
N ARG A 416 -9.67 -7.20 -20.34
CA ARG A 416 -9.28 -5.82 -20.69
C ARG A 416 -8.05 -5.33 -19.92
N GLU A 417 -7.94 -5.70 -18.64
CA GLU A 417 -6.91 -5.19 -17.73
C GLU A 417 -6.37 -6.31 -16.83
N ALA A 418 -5.07 -6.41 -16.73
CA ALA A 418 -4.41 -7.38 -15.85
C ALA A 418 -4.58 -7.04 -14.37
N ASN A 419 -4.91 -5.80 -14.02
CA ASN A 419 -5.07 -5.31 -12.64
C ASN A 419 -3.89 -5.68 -11.74
N GLU A 420 -2.66 -5.52 -12.23
CA GLU A 420 -1.47 -5.79 -11.44
C GLU A 420 -1.40 -4.92 -10.19
N CYS A 421 -0.86 -5.47 -9.13
CA CYS A 421 -0.59 -4.72 -7.91
C CYS A 421 0.60 -3.78 -8.10
N LEU A 422 0.42 -2.50 -7.80
CA LEU A 422 1.44 -1.48 -7.99
C LEU A 422 2.22 -1.20 -6.71
N ALA A 423 3.54 -1.08 -6.85
CA ALA A 423 4.40 -0.72 -5.74
C ALA A 423 4.09 0.69 -5.22
N CYS A 424 4.09 0.86 -3.90
CA CYS A 424 3.95 2.17 -3.30
C CYS A 424 5.16 3.05 -3.63
N ASN A 425 4.90 4.26 -4.12
CA ASN A 425 5.96 5.24 -4.29
C ASN A 425 6.31 5.89 -2.95
N CYS A 426 7.39 5.43 -2.32
CA CYS A 426 7.87 5.94 -1.04
C CYS A 426 9.22 6.68 -1.14
N ASN A 427 9.62 7.10 -2.34
CA ASN A 427 10.89 7.78 -2.58
C ASN A 427 12.10 7.08 -1.93
N LEU A 428 12.10 5.75 -1.87
CA LEU A 428 13.11 4.89 -1.24
C LEU A 428 13.29 5.10 0.28
N HIS A 429 12.39 5.84 0.93
CA HIS A 429 12.47 6.15 2.35
C HIS A 429 11.61 5.27 3.25
N ALA A 430 10.81 4.37 2.70
CA ALA A 430 10.05 3.40 3.47
C ALA A 430 10.15 2.00 2.83
N ARG A 431 10.00 0.95 3.67
CA ARG A 431 9.92 -0.45 3.24
C ARG A 431 8.54 -1.05 3.46
N ARG A 432 7.61 -0.29 4.02
CA ARG A 432 6.24 -0.71 4.32
C ARG A 432 5.28 0.39 3.89
N CYS A 433 4.19 -0.01 3.31
CA CYS A 433 3.07 0.88 3.01
C CYS A 433 1.75 0.17 3.31
N ARG A 434 0.66 0.93 3.35
CA ARG A 434 -0.71 0.44 3.46
C ARG A 434 -1.58 1.13 2.42
N PHE A 435 -2.65 0.48 2.04
CA PHE A 435 -3.69 1.08 1.21
C PHE A 435 -4.65 1.94 2.03
N ASN A 436 -5.09 3.07 1.46
CA ASN A 436 -6.16 3.91 2.00
C ASN A 436 -7.18 4.21 0.90
N MET A 437 -8.42 3.76 1.12
CA MET A 437 -9.52 3.87 0.15
C MET A 437 -9.95 5.31 -0.10
N GLU A 438 -9.95 6.16 0.91
CA GLU A 438 -10.37 7.57 0.79
C GLU A 438 -9.37 8.35 -0.07
N LEU A 439 -8.07 8.20 0.21
CA LEU A 439 -7.03 8.80 -0.61
C LEU A 439 -7.05 8.27 -2.04
N TYR A 440 -7.38 6.99 -2.24
CA TYR A 440 -7.55 6.41 -3.55
C TYR A 440 -8.69 7.09 -4.32
N LYS A 441 -9.86 7.26 -3.68
CA LYS A 441 -11.00 7.99 -4.26
C LYS A 441 -10.64 9.45 -4.59
N LEU A 442 -10.01 10.15 -3.65
CA LEU A 442 -9.57 11.55 -3.83
C LEU A 442 -8.54 11.72 -4.94
N SER A 443 -7.69 10.72 -5.19
CA SER A 443 -6.72 10.75 -6.27
C SER A 443 -7.31 10.48 -7.67
N GLY A 444 -8.64 10.38 -7.80
CA GLY A 444 -9.31 9.95 -9.02
C GLY A 444 -9.05 8.46 -9.32
N ARG A 445 -8.96 7.61 -8.31
CA ARG A 445 -8.68 6.16 -8.38
C ARG A 445 -7.32 5.82 -9.02
N LYS A 446 -6.33 6.70 -8.83
CA LYS A 446 -4.98 6.49 -9.36
C LYS A 446 -4.03 5.86 -8.34
N SER A 447 -4.05 6.34 -7.09
CA SER A 447 -3.10 5.93 -6.06
C SER A 447 -3.74 6.02 -4.68
N GLY A 448 -3.55 4.99 -3.85
CA GLY A 448 -4.07 4.89 -2.47
C GLY A 448 -2.99 4.51 -1.46
N GLY A 449 -1.75 4.29 -1.89
CA GLY A 449 -0.65 3.87 -1.04
C GLY A 449 -0.22 4.96 -0.05
N VAL A 450 0.02 4.56 1.19
CA VAL A 450 0.54 5.41 2.26
C VAL A 450 1.77 4.76 2.85
N CYS A 451 2.91 5.41 2.70
CA CYS A 451 4.19 4.94 3.21
C CYS A 451 4.22 4.98 4.74
N MET A 452 4.73 3.93 5.35
CA MET A 452 4.80 3.80 6.80
C MET A 452 6.26 3.91 7.27
N ASN A 453 6.46 4.59 8.39
CA ASN A 453 7.78 4.74 9.02
C ASN A 453 8.83 5.32 8.07
N CYS A 454 8.55 6.51 7.50
CA CYS A 454 9.50 7.23 6.66
C CYS A 454 10.86 7.39 7.37
N ARG A 455 11.93 6.94 6.71
CA ARG A 455 13.32 7.03 7.16
C ARG A 455 13.97 8.33 6.65
N HIS A 456 15.25 8.55 7.03
CA HIS A 456 16.09 9.61 6.50
C HIS A 456 15.48 11.02 6.71
N ASN A 457 14.77 11.18 7.85
CA ASN A 457 14.16 12.45 8.25
C ASN A 457 13.12 12.99 7.26
N THR A 458 12.48 12.08 6.50
CA THR A 458 11.37 12.40 5.60
C THR A 458 10.03 12.13 6.25
N ALA A 459 8.98 12.76 5.75
CA ALA A 459 7.59 12.62 6.20
C ALA A 459 6.61 12.70 5.01
N GLY A 460 5.33 12.53 5.32
CA GLY A 460 4.24 12.59 4.35
C GLY A 460 3.88 11.24 3.75
N ARG A 461 2.79 11.23 3.00
CA ARG A 461 2.19 10.04 2.40
C ARG A 461 3.20 9.22 1.57
N HIS A 462 4.06 9.89 0.83
CA HIS A 462 5.08 9.30 -0.02
C HIS A 462 6.50 9.53 0.50
N CYS A 463 6.68 9.92 1.79
CA CYS A 463 7.96 10.35 2.33
C CYS A 463 8.61 11.44 1.47
N HIS A 464 7.85 12.42 1.00
CA HIS A 464 8.21 13.36 -0.07
C HIS A 464 8.60 14.76 0.42
N TYR A 465 8.52 15.01 1.73
CA TYR A 465 9.01 16.23 2.36
C TYR A 465 9.80 15.90 3.64
N CYS A 466 10.53 16.87 4.15
CA CYS A 466 11.35 16.68 5.35
C CYS A 466 10.51 16.79 6.63
N LYS A 467 10.87 16.04 7.66
CA LYS A 467 10.27 16.16 9.00
C LYS A 467 10.55 17.54 9.60
N GLU A 468 9.79 17.92 10.59
CA GLU A 468 10.05 19.09 11.40
C GLU A 468 11.49 19.06 11.98
N GLY A 469 12.17 20.21 11.99
CA GLY A 469 13.58 20.29 12.34
C GLY A 469 14.57 19.95 11.22
N TYR A 470 14.05 19.62 10.03
CA TYR A 470 14.85 19.34 8.83
C TYR A 470 14.32 20.11 7.63
N TYR A 471 15.20 20.41 6.66
CA TYR A 471 14.84 21.07 5.42
C TYR A 471 15.38 20.34 4.19
N ARG A 472 14.81 20.65 3.05
CA ARG A 472 15.12 20.01 1.76
C ARG A 472 16.47 20.48 1.22
N ASP A 473 17.39 19.53 0.97
CA ASP A 473 18.62 19.77 0.20
C ASP A 473 18.32 19.68 -1.30
N LEU A 474 18.14 20.81 -1.95
CA LEU A 474 17.80 20.89 -3.36
C LEU A 474 18.90 20.36 -4.32
N ALA A 475 20.15 20.25 -3.84
CA ALA A 475 21.25 19.67 -4.61
C ALA A 475 21.15 18.14 -4.76
N ARG A 476 20.17 17.48 -4.11
CA ARG A 476 20.00 16.05 -4.13
C ARG A 476 18.59 15.67 -4.51
N ALA A 477 18.39 14.54 -5.22
CA ALA A 477 17.05 13.98 -5.48
C ALA A 477 16.33 13.65 -4.18
N ILE A 478 15.00 13.75 -4.16
CA ILE A 478 14.22 13.41 -2.94
C ILE A 478 14.44 11.96 -2.50
N SER A 479 14.70 11.05 -3.41
CA SER A 479 14.99 9.64 -3.13
C SER A 479 16.34 9.39 -2.46
N HIS A 480 17.23 10.40 -2.42
CA HIS A 480 18.54 10.27 -1.83
C HIS A 480 18.46 10.22 -0.30
N ARG A 481 19.20 9.29 0.36
CA ARG A 481 19.19 9.10 1.81
C ARG A 481 19.55 10.35 2.65
N ARG A 482 20.24 11.33 2.06
CA ARG A 482 20.59 12.62 2.68
C ARG A 482 19.83 13.79 2.03
N ALA A 483 18.61 13.57 1.59
CA ALA A 483 17.76 14.60 0.98
C ALA A 483 17.28 15.66 1.98
N CYS A 484 17.21 15.30 3.27
CA CYS A 484 16.81 16.19 4.35
C CYS A 484 18.03 16.48 5.25
N LYS A 485 18.36 17.76 5.37
CA LYS A 485 19.40 18.29 6.28
C LYS A 485 18.75 18.83 7.55
N ALA A 486 19.40 18.66 8.69
CA ALA A 486 18.95 19.26 9.94
C ALA A 486 18.99 20.80 9.86
N CYS A 487 18.02 21.46 10.50
CA CYS A 487 18.04 22.90 10.66
C CYS A 487 19.25 23.32 11.55
N ASP A 488 20.04 24.24 11.07
CA ASP A 488 21.18 24.81 11.79
C ASP A 488 20.84 26.24 12.27
N CYS A 489 19.80 26.36 13.11
CA CYS A 489 19.33 27.63 13.59
C CYS A 489 20.23 28.14 14.73
N HIS A 490 20.76 29.35 14.58
CA HIS A 490 21.66 29.97 15.57
C HIS A 490 20.99 30.08 16.95
N PRO A 491 21.62 29.55 18.02
CA PRO A 491 20.97 29.39 19.33
C PRO A 491 20.49 30.69 19.96
N VAL A 492 21.15 31.81 19.66
CA VAL A 492 20.80 33.12 20.20
C VAL A 492 19.96 33.95 19.23
N GLY A 493 20.25 33.89 17.93
CA GLY A 493 19.63 34.75 16.93
C GLY A 493 18.30 34.24 16.39
N ALA A 494 18.06 32.93 16.45
CA ALA A 494 16.78 32.34 16.02
C ALA A 494 15.71 32.40 17.11
N ALA A 495 14.46 32.55 16.72
CA ALA A 495 13.31 32.52 17.63
C ALA A 495 12.88 31.07 17.97
N GLY A 496 13.37 30.06 17.22
CA GLY A 496 13.08 28.64 17.43
C GLY A 496 14.14 27.73 16.82
N LYS A 497 14.05 26.42 17.11
CA LYS A 497 14.99 25.40 16.60
C LYS A 497 14.58 24.84 15.25
N THR A 498 13.35 25.09 14.78
CA THR A 498 12.79 24.60 13.53
C THR A 498 12.94 25.63 12.44
N CYS A 499 13.27 25.19 11.23
CA CYS A 499 13.37 26.03 10.05
C CYS A 499 12.30 25.70 9.03
N ASN A 500 12.14 26.53 8.01
CA ASN A 500 11.25 26.23 6.88
C ASN A 500 11.74 24.97 6.16
N GLN A 501 10.87 23.98 6.02
CA GLN A 501 11.18 22.65 5.49
C GLN A 501 11.68 22.68 4.02
N THR A 502 11.34 23.72 3.28
CA THR A 502 11.72 23.84 1.86
C THR A 502 13.00 24.65 1.70
N THR A 503 13.09 25.82 2.37
CA THR A 503 14.17 26.78 2.13
C THR A 503 15.31 26.66 3.14
N GLY A 504 15.08 26.04 4.30
CA GLY A 504 16.02 26.00 5.40
C GLY A 504 16.10 27.32 6.21
N GLN A 505 15.26 28.32 5.91
CA GLN A 505 15.23 29.59 6.61
C GLN A 505 14.73 29.41 8.05
N CYS A 506 15.55 29.75 9.01
CA CYS A 506 15.18 29.79 10.42
C CYS A 506 14.31 31.03 10.72
N PRO A 507 13.36 30.93 11.66
CA PRO A 507 12.65 32.12 12.19
C PRO A 507 13.62 32.96 13.02
N CYS A 508 13.95 34.14 12.53
CA CYS A 508 14.89 35.03 13.20
C CYS A 508 14.19 35.93 14.23
N LYS A 509 14.86 36.24 15.33
CA LYS A 509 14.45 37.28 16.27
C LYS A 509 14.49 38.63 15.59
N ASP A 510 13.82 39.64 16.19
CA ASP A 510 13.80 40.99 15.65
C ASP A 510 15.21 41.55 15.42
N GLY A 511 15.38 42.18 14.27
CA GLY A 511 16.67 42.75 13.85
C GLY A 511 17.75 41.73 13.44
N VAL A 512 17.46 40.43 13.47
CA VAL A 512 18.38 39.37 13.04
C VAL A 512 18.07 38.93 11.62
N THR A 513 19.07 38.56 10.83
CA THR A 513 18.96 38.11 9.46
C THR A 513 19.92 36.94 9.16
N GLY A 514 19.76 36.39 7.97
CA GLY A 514 20.51 35.22 7.49
C GLY A 514 19.68 33.95 7.57
N VAL A 515 20.02 32.93 6.74
CA VAL A 515 19.28 31.65 6.69
C VAL A 515 19.25 30.98 8.07
N THR A 516 20.36 31.05 8.80
CA THR A 516 20.51 30.49 10.15
C THR A 516 20.31 31.53 11.26
N CYS A 517 19.93 32.76 10.95
CA CYS A 517 19.78 33.86 11.91
C CYS A 517 21.08 34.21 12.65
N ASN A 518 22.21 34.24 11.96
CA ASN A 518 23.53 34.43 12.52
C ASN A 518 24.10 35.85 12.34
N ARG A 519 23.35 36.78 11.77
CA ARG A 519 23.78 38.15 11.47
C ARG A 519 22.71 39.16 11.86
N CYS A 520 23.13 40.39 12.22
CA CYS A 520 22.20 41.49 12.37
C CYS A 520 21.78 42.08 11.02
N ALA A 521 20.55 42.53 10.92
CA ALA A 521 19.99 43.19 9.73
C ALA A 521 20.67 44.58 9.54
N LYS A 522 20.54 45.15 8.34
CA LYS A 522 21.07 46.50 8.07
C LYS A 522 20.40 47.52 9.00
N GLY A 523 21.18 48.36 9.63
CA GLY A 523 20.69 49.33 10.64
C GLY A 523 20.67 48.80 12.08
N TYR A 524 20.93 47.50 12.27
CA TYR A 524 21.04 46.90 13.60
C TYR A 524 22.50 46.60 13.95
N GLN A 525 22.83 46.69 15.23
CA GLN A 525 24.14 46.34 15.77
C GLN A 525 24.02 45.15 16.71
N GLN A 526 25.08 44.33 16.76
CA GLN A 526 25.14 43.18 17.64
C GLN A 526 25.18 43.59 19.11
N SER A 527 24.36 42.93 19.91
CA SER A 527 24.30 43.05 21.37
C SER A 527 24.72 41.71 22.00
N ARG A 528 25.24 41.74 23.22
CA ARG A 528 25.53 40.56 24.03
C ARG A 528 24.27 39.96 24.68
N SER A 529 23.13 40.65 24.60
CA SER A 529 21.89 40.19 25.20
C SER A 529 21.32 38.98 24.40
N PRO A 530 21.03 37.82 25.01
CA PRO A 530 20.40 36.70 24.35
C PRO A 530 18.93 36.96 24.00
N VAL A 531 18.28 37.94 24.64
CA VAL A 531 16.86 38.28 24.37
C VAL A 531 16.78 39.17 23.12
N ALA A 532 17.63 40.20 23.02
CA ALA A 532 17.70 41.11 21.89
C ALA A 532 19.11 41.11 21.31
N PRO A 533 19.48 40.11 20.49
CA PRO A 533 20.85 39.99 19.99
C PRO A 533 21.25 41.06 18.99
N CYS A 534 20.26 41.73 18.37
CA CYS A 534 20.48 42.86 17.47
C CYS A 534 19.62 44.05 17.89
N ILE A 535 20.22 45.20 18.01
CA ILE A 535 19.57 46.44 18.46
C ILE A 535 19.50 47.44 17.31
N ASN A 536 18.31 48.01 17.09
CA ASN A 536 18.14 49.11 16.15
C ASN A 536 18.76 50.39 16.72
N CYS A 537 19.90 50.78 16.20
CA CYS A 537 20.65 51.92 16.69
C CYS A 537 20.04 53.28 16.30
N GLU A 538 19.26 53.35 15.21
CA GLU A 538 18.63 54.62 14.78
C GLU A 538 17.49 55.03 15.71
N SER A 539 16.74 54.04 16.24
CA SER A 539 15.69 54.30 17.23
C SER A 539 16.24 54.45 18.65
N TYR A 540 17.40 53.83 18.95
CA TYR A 540 17.99 53.84 20.28
C TYR A 540 18.73 55.15 20.60
N CYS A 541 19.54 55.65 19.66
CA CYS A 541 20.26 56.88 19.80
C CYS A 541 20.60 57.56 18.46
N LYS A 542 20.70 58.86 18.46
CA LYS A 542 21.16 59.60 17.28
C LYS A 542 22.68 59.75 17.34
N PRO A 543 23.46 59.11 16.45
CA PRO A 543 24.90 59.25 16.44
C PRO A 543 25.29 60.70 16.20
N VAL A 544 26.26 61.14 16.99
CA VAL A 544 26.74 62.51 16.91
C VAL A 544 27.46 62.75 15.58
N LYS A 545 26.87 63.53 14.69
CA LYS A 545 27.48 63.92 13.41
C LYS A 545 28.60 64.89 13.61
N GLY A 546 29.73 64.79 12.91
CA GLY A 546 31.06 65.34 13.13
C GLY A 546 31.25 66.87 13.27
N ASN A 547 30.25 67.72 13.10
CA ASN A 547 30.36 69.21 13.24
C ASN A 547 29.57 69.72 14.41
N LEU A 548 29.84 69.17 15.62
CA LEU A 548 29.15 69.58 16.82
C LEU A 548 29.70 70.87 17.33
N LYS A 549 28.92 71.95 17.35
CA LYS A 549 29.23 73.20 18.03
C LYS A 549 28.83 73.06 19.49
N ILE A 550 29.84 73.11 20.42
CA ILE A 550 29.61 73.14 21.84
C ILE A 550 29.17 74.55 22.19
N ASN A 551 28.00 74.74 22.81
CA ASN A 551 27.46 75.99 23.24
C ASN A 551 27.25 76.01 24.78
N MET A 552 27.06 77.18 25.35
CA MET A 552 26.92 77.38 26.80
C MET A 552 25.70 76.61 27.33
N LYS A 553 24.57 76.53 26.59
CA LYS A 553 23.35 75.82 27.00
C LYS A 553 23.60 74.31 27.16
N LYS A 554 24.34 73.67 26.24
CA LYS A 554 24.73 72.24 26.37
C LYS A 554 25.74 72.05 27.54
N TYR A 555 26.65 72.92 27.72
CA TYR A 555 27.63 72.86 28.84
C TYR A 555 26.93 73.01 30.21
N CYS A 556 26.01 73.94 30.37
CA CYS A 556 25.24 74.12 31.60
C CYS A 556 24.36 72.93 32.00
N LYS A 557 23.83 72.19 31.05
CA LYS A 557 22.96 71.01 31.28
C LYS A 557 23.71 69.78 31.77
N LYS A 558 25.02 69.76 31.79
CA LYS A 558 25.85 68.63 32.18
C LYS A 558 26.53 68.89 33.56
N ASP A 559 26.69 67.82 34.33
CA ASP A 559 27.22 67.92 35.71
C ASP A 559 28.71 67.87 35.73
N TYR A 560 29.32 67.17 34.78
CA TYR A 560 30.76 67.18 34.62
C TYR A 560 31.15 67.42 33.14
N ALA A 561 32.38 68.01 33.01
CA ALA A 561 33.04 68.21 31.72
C ALA A 561 34.55 68.03 31.90
N VAL A 562 35.07 66.95 31.35
CA VAL A 562 36.46 66.54 31.49
C VAL A 562 37.10 66.25 30.15
N GLN A 563 38.42 66.56 30.08
CA GLN A 563 39.26 66.04 29.00
C GLN A 563 39.93 64.77 29.49
N VAL A 564 39.75 63.69 28.82
CA VAL A 564 40.29 62.36 29.16
C VAL A 564 41.17 61.83 28.04
N ASN A 565 42.21 61.09 28.40
CA ASN A 565 42.92 60.19 27.50
C ASN A 565 42.49 58.78 27.85
N VAL A 566 42.00 58.05 26.85
CA VAL A 566 41.53 56.68 27.03
C VAL A 566 42.72 55.74 26.88
N LEU A 567 43.02 54.99 27.94
CA LEU A 567 44.18 54.10 27.99
C LEU A 567 43.84 52.68 27.59
N ASP A 568 42.82 52.12 28.24
CA ASP A 568 42.42 50.71 28.03
C ASP A 568 40.93 50.53 28.24
N MET A 569 40.39 49.30 27.89
CA MET A 569 38.99 48.92 28.05
C MET A 569 38.85 47.47 28.53
N GLU A 570 38.21 47.30 29.64
CA GLU A 570 37.84 46.04 30.21
C GLU A 570 36.30 45.83 30.13
N THR A 571 35.84 44.64 29.91
CA THR A 571 34.37 44.32 29.92
C THR A 571 33.98 43.71 31.26
N VAL A 572 33.07 44.35 31.98
CA VAL A 572 32.54 43.89 33.26
C VAL A 572 31.02 43.76 33.16
N GLY A 573 30.52 42.53 32.97
CA GLY A 573 29.11 42.30 32.77
C GLY A 573 28.56 43.04 31.53
N ASP A 574 27.48 43.80 31.73
CA ASP A 574 26.83 44.60 30.65
C ASP A 574 27.51 45.99 30.45
N TRP A 575 28.66 46.23 31.07
CA TRP A 575 29.37 47.52 31.04
C TRP A 575 30.78 47.38 30.49
N ALA A 576 31.20 48.42 29.77
CA ALA A 576 32.58 48.61 29.41
C ALA A 576 33.21 49.57 30.43
N LYS A 577 34.28 49.14 31.09
CA LYS A 577 35.10 49.87 32.00
C LYS A 577 36.30 50.39 31.21
N PHE A 578 36.33 51.68 30.94
CA PHE A 578 37.48 52.32 30.32
C PHE A 578 38.40 52.87 31.38
N SER A 579 39.70 52.52 31.39
CA SER A 579 40.77 53.17 32.13
C SER A 579 41.09 54.46 31.41
N VAL A 580 40.88 55.58 32.08
CA VAL A 580 41.07 56.90 31.47
C VAL A 580 41.95 57.77 32.37
N ASN A 581 42.84 58.57 31.76
CA ASN A 581 43.58 59.59 32.46
C ASN A 581 42.95 60.99 32.25
N ILE A 582 42.48 61.61 33.30
CA ILE A 582 41.87 62.96 33.26
C ILE A 582 42.96 64.01 33.14
N VAL A 583 43.07 64.61 31.96
CA VAL A 583 44.06 65.67 31.66
C VAL A 583 43.62 67.04 32.19
N SER A 584 42.33 67.37 32.07
CA SER A 584 41.78 68.64 32.49
C SER A 584 40.32 68.55 32.92
N VAL A 585 39.95 69.19 33.99
CA VAL A 585 38.58 69.33 34.49
C VAL A 585 38.05 70.70 34.19
N TYR A 586 36.95 70.85 33.48
CA TYR A 586 36.30 72.09 33.11
C TYR A 586 34.99 72.31 33.86
N LYS A 587 34.39 71.25 34.38
CA LYS A 587 33.21 71.31 35.23
C LYS A 587 33.15 70.07 36.11
N SER A 588 32.75 70.24 37.36
CA SER A 588 32.40 69.17 38.30
C SER A 588 31.30 69.73 39.21
N ARG A 589 30.12 69.10 39.20
CA ARG A 589 29.07 69.32 40.20
C ARG A 589 29.03 68.06 41.07
N GLY A 590 29.06 68.23 42.38
CA GLY A 590 29.23 67.13 43.33
C GLY A 590 30.70 66.99 43.75
N GLU A 591 31.20 65.79 43.94
CA GLU A 591 32.55 65.51 44.33
C GLU A 591 33.58 66.10 43.35
N PRO A 592 34.69 66.69 43.88
CA PRO A 592 35.73 67.33 43.07
C PRO A 592 36.54 66.29 42.31
N LEU A 593 36.36 66.25 40.97
CA LEU A 593 37.12 65.38 40.08
C LEU A 593 38.58 65.82 40.06
N LYS A 594 39.50 64.91 40.40
CA LYS A 594 40.94 65.11 40.36
C LYS A 594 41.54 64.77 39.02
N ARG A 595 42.65 65.36 38.61
CA ARG A 595 43.43 64.95 37.43
C ARG A 595 44.17 63.65 37.77
N GLY A 596 44.46 62.87 36.75
CA GLY A 596 45.09 61.55 36.86
C GLY A 596 44.21 60.43 36.47
N ASP A 597 44.58 59.25 36.91
CA ASP A 597 43.89 58.02 36.49
C ASP A 597 42.51 57.91 37.12
N ASN A 598 41.55 57.49 36.30
CA ASN A 598 40.13 57.34 36.64
C ASN A 598 39.47 56.29 35.77
N VAL A 599 38.23 55.95 36.08
CA VAL A 599 37.44 55.00 35.33
C VAL A 599 36.26 55.69 34.69
N LEU A 600 36.00 55.33 33.40
CA LEU A 600 34.84 55.77 32.68
C LEU A 600 33.97 54.54 32.32
N TRP A 601 32.76 54.45 32.86
CA TRP A 601 31.81 53.39 32.62
C TRP A 601 30.88 53.77 31.48
N VAL A 602 30.68 52.80 30.51
CA VAL A 602 29.77 52.97 29.41
C VAL A 602 28.97 51.65 29.24
N HIS A 603 27.66 51.71 29.15
CA HIS A 603 26.88 50.55 28.98
C HIS A 603 27.13 49.92 27.59
N MET A 604 27.26 48.59 27.51
CA MET A 604 27.58 47.87 26.26
C MET A 604 26.60 48.15 25.13
N LYS A 605 25.31 48.38 25.43
CA LYS A 605 24.30 48.77 24.43
C LYS A 605 24.64 50.13 23.79
N ASP A 606 25.08 51.08 24.58
CA ASP A 606 25.46 52.43 24.12
C ASP A 606 26.71 52.36 23.24
N LEU A 607 27.67 51.55 23.65
CA LEU A 607 28.91 51.35 22.91
C LEU A 607 28.67 50.60 21.58
N ALA A 608 27.77 49.55 21.58
CA ALA A 608 27.41 48.80 20.39
C ALA A 608 26.76 49.71 19.33
N CYS A 609 25.92 50.64 19.73
CA CYS A 609 25.31 51.64 18.83
C CYS A 609 26.23 52.85 18.56
N LYS A 610 27.47 52.83 19.01
CA LYS A 610 28.45 53.93 18.86
C LYS A 610 27.96 55.29 19.43
N CYS A 611 27.17 55.24 20.50
CA CYS A 611 26.63 56.38 21.23
C CYS A 611 26.96 56.28 22.74
N PRO A 612 28.17 56.54 23.13
CA PRO A 612 29.27 57.31 22.48
C PRO A 612 30.24 56.44 21.66
N LYS A 613 30.92 57.01 20.68
CA LYS A 613 32.04 56.40 19.96
C LYS A 613 33.34 56.70 20.71
N ILE A 614 33.91 55.74 21.40
CA ILE A 614 35.15 55.83 22.13
C ILE A 614 36.22 54.96 21.46
N GLN A 615 37.46 55.40 21.43
CA GLN A 615 38.62 54.71 20.90
C GLN A 615 39.76 54.73 21.85
N ILE A 616 40.40 53.63 22.14
CA ILE A 616 41.60 53.52 22.96
C ILE A 616 42.72 54.29 22.28
N GLY A 617 43.59 54.94 23.12
CA GLY A 617 44.71 55.74 22.66
C GLY A 617 44.34 57.14 22.15
N LYS A 618 43.05 57.53 22.21
CA LYS A 618 42.59 58.86 21.77
C LYS A 618 42.13 59.73 22.95
N ARG A 619 42.30 61.04 22.78
CA ARG A 619 41.78 62.03 23.73
C ARG A 619 40.35 62.43 23.39
N PHE A 620 39.53 62.51 24.45
CA PHE A 620 38.10 62.87 24.31
C PHE A 620 37.73 63.99 25.29
N LEU A 621 36.76 64.79 24.88
CA LEU A 621 35.95 65.58 25.80
C LEU A 621 34.72 64.74 26.17
N VAL A 622 34.55 64.45 27.46
CA VAL A 622 33.42 63.77 28.02
C VAL A 622 32.63 64.75 28.89
N MET A 623 31.33 64.87 28.57
CA MET A 623 30.38 65.69 29.32
C MET A 623 29.14 64.90 29.62
N GLY A 624 28.90 64.60 30.90
CA GLY A 624 27.78 63.73 31.34
C GLY A 624 26.96 64.37 32.46
N GLY A 625 25.89 63.68 32.84
CA GLY A 625 25.08 63.95 34.02
C GLY A 625 25.41 62.96 35.14
N SER A 626 25.10 63.33 36.37
CA SER A 626 25.31 62.48 37.55
C SER A 626 24.17 61.48 37.83
N GLU A 627 23.13 61.51 37.06
CA GLU A 627 22.01 60.51 37.17
C GLU A 627 22.47 59.12 36.77
N GLY A 628 23.24 58.44 37.60
CA GLY A 628 23.81 57.11 37.37
C GLY A 628 25.17 56.88 37.93
N GLY A 629 25.75 57.89 38.56
CA GLY A 629 27.05 57.81 39.23
C GLY A 629 26.88 57.73 40.73
N VAL A 630 27.41 56.74 41.25
CA VAL A 630 27.90 56.46 42.58
C VAL A 630 27.73 57.58 43.59
N THR A 631 26.94 57.34 44.57
CA THR A 631 27.06 57.96 45.91
C THR A 631 27.90 57.04 46.76
N ALA A 632 29.07 57.46 47.07
CA ALA A 632 29.73 57.05 48.28
C ALA A 632 28.90 57.59 49.45
N GLY A 633 28.14 56.77 50.09
CA GLY A 633 27.34 57.11 51.27
C GLY A 633 27.43 56.01 52.29
N VAL A 634 28.37 56.13 53.18
CA VAL A 634 28.36 55.39 54.44
C VAL A 634 27.25 56.00 55.31
N SER A 635 26.31 55.17 55.75
CA SER A 635 25.53 55.38 56.96
C SER A 635 25.33 54.07 57.69
N PRO A 636 25.69 54.02 58.99
CA PRO A 636 25.52 52.76 59.75
C PRO A 636 24.12 52.72 60.42
N GLY A 637 23.55 51.55 60.45
CA GLY A 637 22.54 51.21 61.44
C GLY A 637 21.17 50.81 60.88
N ALA A 638 20.90 49.55 60.95
CA ALA A 638 19.76 48.91 61.61
C ALA A 638 19.60 47.49 61.14
N GLY A 639 19.62 46.64 62.02
CA GLY A 639 19.04 45.33 62.37
C GLY A 639 18.54 44.33 61.40
N PRO A 640 18.54 43.01 61.77
CA PRO A 640 18.39 41.88 60.85
C PRO A 640 16.95 41.43 60.76
N GLY A 641 16.56 41.01 59.56
CA GLY A 641 15.27 40.36 59.34
C GLY A 641 15.13 39.78 57.97
N SER A 642 15.35 38.48 57.90
CA SER A 642 14.77 37.42 57.09
C SER A 642 14.60 37.59 55.55
N GLY A 643 15.11 36.56 54.80
CA GLY A 643 14.52 36.06 53.56
C GLY A 643 15.46 36.07 52.36
N ALA A 644 16.08 34.94 52.12
CA ALA A 644 16.95 34.64 51.00
C ALA A 644 16.26 34.68 49.64
N THR A 645 16.85 35.43 48.72
CA THR A 645 16.91 35.06 47.28
C THR A 645 18.19 35.69 46.70
N ASN A 646 19.04 34.83 46.18
CA ASN A 646 20.29 35.17 45.54
C ASN A 646 20.08 36.03 44.28
N GLN A 647 20.22 37.33 44.42
CA GLN A 647 20.60 38.22 43.31
C GLN A 647 21.95 38.84 43.67
N VAL A 648 22.94 38.52 42.83
CA VAL A 648 24.26 39.20 42.88
C VAL A 648 24.02 40.66 42.52
N THR A 649 23.80 41.49 43.52
CA THR A 649 23.59 42.90 43.40
C THR A 649 24.94 43.60 43.25
N GLY A 650 24.98 44.47 42.29
CA GLY A 650 25.95 45.39 41.80
C GLY A 650 27.17 45.75 42.69
N ALA A 651 28.35 45.38 42.19
CA ALA A 651 29.58 45.98 42.58
C ALA A 651 29.45 47.52 42.40
N GLU A 652 29.69 48.30 43.45
CA GLU A 652 29.71 49.74 43.39
C GLU A 652 30.67 50.21 42.30
N ARG A 653 30.12 50.92 41.31
CA ARG A 653 30.88 51.46 40.17
C ARG A 653 31.46 52.79 40.57
N VAL A 654 32.68 52.83 41.01
CA VAL A 654 33.38 54.06 41.27
C VAL A 654 33.92 54.63 39.96
N GLY A 655 33.59 55.89 39.63
CA GLY A 655 34.13 56.60 38.47
C GLY A 655 33.08 57.38 37.66
N LEU A 656 33.47 57.86 36.50
CA LEU A 656 32.60 58.59 35.57
C LEU A 656 31.70 57.65 34.82
N VAL A 657 30.46 58.03 34.55
CA VAL A 657 29.50 57.27 33.71
C VAL A 657 29.14 58.09 32.47
N ALA A 658 29.24 57.48 31.30
CA ALA A 658 28.79 58.09 30.07
C ALA A 658 27.72 57.19 29.43
N ASP A 659 26.55 57.76 29.21
CA ASP A 659 25.36 57.12 28.58
C ASP A 659 25.08 57.65 27.16
N LYS A 660 24.01 57.18 26.53
CA LYS A 660 23.56 57.67 25.23
C LYS A 660 23.31 59.21 25.19
N ASN A 661 23.03 59.82 26.31
CA ASN A 661 22.77 61.25 26.42
C ASN A 661 24.06 62.06 26.69
N SER A 662 25.13 61.39 27.03
CA SER A 662 26.43 62.02 27.30
C SER A 662 27.06 62.49 26.00
N LEU A 663 27.75 63.63 26.06
CA LEU A 663 28.52 64.15 24.93
C LEU A 663 29.96 63.64 25.04
N VAL A 664 30.31 62.67 24.23
CA VAL A 664 31.70 62.18 24.11
C VAL A 664 32.16 62.43 22.69
N ILE A 665 33.12 63.30 22.56
CA ILE A 665 33.70 63.72 21.28
C ILE A 665 35.20 63.73 21.31
N GLN A 666 35.84 63.37 20.20
CA GLN A 666 37.31 63.41 20.12
C GLN A 666 37.78 64.76 20.34
N TRP A 667 38.81 64.91 21.23
CA TRP A 667 39.36 66.16 21.64
C TRP A 667 39.96 67.01 20.49
N ARG A 668 39.70 68.33 20.51
CA ARG A 668 40.31 69.32 19.67
C ARG A 668 40.78 70.50 20.55
N ASP A 669 41.98 70.98 20.35
CA ASP A 669 42.60 72.04 21.24
C ASP A 669 41.81 73.33 21.23
N VAL A 670 41.08 73.61 20.17
CA VAL A 670 40.18 74.78 20.08
C VAL A 670 39.14 74.80 21.20
N TRP A 671 38.79 73.64 21.76
CA TRP A 671 37.77 73.52 22.79
C TRP A 671 38.28 73.91 24.17
N ALA A 672 39.59 73.82 24.44
CA ALA A 672 40.20 74.26 25.76
C ALA A 672 39.88 75.72 26.04
N ARG A 673 40.13 76.61 25.07
CA ARG A 673 39.84 78.05 25.22
C ARG A 673 38.34 78.32 25.41
N ARG A 674 37.49 77.57 24.71
CA ARG A 674 36.02 77.73 24.76
C ARG A 674 35.43 77.22 26.08
N LEU A 675 35.90 76.10 26.59
CA LEU A 675 35.44 75.50 27.85
C LEU A 675 35.89 76.33 29.04
N ARG A 676 37.15 76.88 29.04
CA ARG A 676 37.61 77.83 30.04
C ARG A 676 36.77 79.12 30.08
N LYS A 677 36.29 79.57 28.88
CA LYS A 677 35.36 80.73 28.82
C LYS A 677 34.00 80.37 29.42
N PHE A 678 33.53 79.16 29.25
CA PHE A 678 32.26 78.65 29.82
C PHE A 678 32.41 78.51 31.34
N GLN A 679 33.48 77.94 31.81
CA GLN A 679 33.82 77.81 33.23
C GLN A 679 33.84 79.16 33.96
N ARG A 680 34.48 80.22 33.37
CA ARG A 680 34.44 81.56 33.91
C ARG A 680 33.02 82.16 33.92
N LYS A 681 32.19 81.85 32.91
CA LYS A 681 30.80 82.32 32.85
C LYS A 681 29.92 81.59 33.87
N GLU A 682 30.14 80.30 34.11
CA GLU A 682 29.46 79.51 35.13
C GLU A 682 29.81 80.06 36.56
N LYS A 683 31.09 80.33 36.86
CA LYS A 683 31.50 80.95 38.12
C LYS A 683 30.87 82.33 38.32
N LYS A 684 30.42 83.03 37.24
CA LYS A 684 29.70 84.32 37.29
C LYS A 684 28.18 84.13 37.28
N GLY A 685 27.66 82.91 37.58
CA GLY A 685 26.24 82.63 37.71
C GLY A 685 25.47 82.58 36.39
N LYS A 686 26.11 82.55 35.19
CA LYS A 686 25.47 82.56 33.89
C LYS A 686 24.97 81.21 33.42
N CYS A 687 25.00 80.13 34.24
CA CYS A 687 24.25 78.92 34.09
C CYS A 687 23.03 79.02 35.04
N GLY A 688 21.94 79.68 34.61
CA GLY A 688 20.71 79.79 35.41
C GLY A 688 20.29 78.43 35.93
N LYS A 689 19.61 78.34 37.10
CA LYS A 689 19.01 77.11 37.63
C LYS A 689 18.18 76.53 36.53
N ALA A 690 18.53 75.28 36.02
CA ALA A 690 17.78 74.54 35.04
C ALA A 690 16.64 73.81 35.69
#